data_1e89c6d7f188cc122e620c2eff094997
#
_entry.id   1e89c6d7f188cc122e620c2eff094997
#
_cell.length_a   1.000
_cell.length_b   1.000
_cell.length_c   1.000
_cell.angle_alpha   90.00
_cell.angle_beta   90.00
_cell.angle_gamma   90.00
#
_symmetry.space_group_name_H-M   'P 1'
#
loop_
_entity.id
_entity.type
_entity.pdbx_description
1 polymer ?
#
loop_
_entity_poly.entity_id
_entity_poly.type
_entity_poly.pdbx_seq_one_letter_code
_entity_poly.pdbx_strand_id
1 'polypeptide(L)'
;MHAPAEMTGAMAAAPDSEEQLLAVLLEGNDEWLPALRRILPHADAFVDPERRCLWDTLLEMYDRGETISADSVAVRLRRLGGPMMEGVRSAMVLLLGRHSIFRLEIAEWHARQIAYAYERRLIASVGEMAGQADMSPQEMTAALREKLKKMERIAYSTGEDAPRPLPLGAALLPVLPFDTAWLPEPFRAWISDIAERMQCPPEFPAVAAMAALSSVAGRRFCIQPKTQDEGYTEFPHLWAMLIGSPSLMKSPAMQAAMRPLRELERIACKEYDCREMERQTAEIAAKIKRGALEAEARKAAKNGEPFDYAQLIGPAEGEATPLRRFIVNDASIEALGEVLRDNPTGTLLYQDELAGLLALLEKDGNQSLRAFLLQAWSGKEGFTFDRIGRGRRHVEACALSVLGSIQPGVIASHVRAANGHTAGADGFLQRFSLMVWPDVSKHWEDIDRPLDSEAEWDATDVFHAFENITTAQLTQKGLKTGRDGIPTYRFAPEAQELFGHWRHDLEHRLRSGTLAPAMEAHLGKYRKLVPALALLTHAAEIPGGDVSLSALQRALSWSRYLESHAARVFASGSVAESTAVHTLLKKLCDGTAGLPSEFKLRDVKQKGWSGLTSNEDAESACDLLVEYRWLIATVKPSGSYGGRPTTIYHLNPMAKSAAALTR
;
A
#
# COMPACT_ATOMS: atom_id res chain seq x y z
N MET A 1 32.54 24.67 8.02
CA MET A 1 31.28 23.94 8.00
C MET A 1 30.92 23.74 6.54
N HIS A 2 31.32 22.59 5.99
CA HIS A 2 30.97 22.20 4.61
C HIS A 2 29.72 21.36 4.68
N ALA A 3 28.60 21.85 4.12
CA ALA A 3 27.47 21.02 3.78
C ALA A 3 27.85 20.20 2.53
N PRO A 4 27.59 18.90 2.47
CA PRO A 4 28.01 18.09 1.33
C PRO A 4 27.17 18.43 0.10
N ALA A 5 27.88 18.75 -0.99
CA ALA A 5 27.32 19.06 -2.31
C ALA A 5 26.49 17.92 -2.95
N GLU A 6 26.54 16.72 -2.37
CA GLU A 6 25.85 15.52 -2.90
C GLU A 6 24.34 15.47 -2.59
N MET A 7 23.84 16.24 -1.62
CA MET A 7 22.40 16.24 -1.30
C MET A 7 21.52 17.07 -2.25
N THR A 8 22.10 17.97 -3.03
CA THR A 8 21.36 18.86 -3.91
C THR A 8 20.98 18.23 -5.27
N GLY A 9 21.75 17.25 -5.75
CA GLY A 9 21.51 16.61 -7.05
C GLY A 9 20.35 15.60 -7.06
N ALA A 10 20.21 14.80 -5.99
CA ALA A 10 19.21 13.73 -5.93
C ALA A 10 17.76 14.24 -5.75
N MET A 11 17.57 15.42 -5.15
CA MET A 11 16.22 16.01 -4.96
C MET A 11 15.64 16.67 -6.22
N ALA A 12 16.42 16.85 -7.28
CA ALA A 12 16.03 17.57 -8.48
C ALA A 12 15.86 16.67 -9.73
N ALA A 13 15.78 15.37 -9.56
CA ALA A 13 15.55 14.41 -10.64
C ALA A 13 14.12 13.85 -10.57
N ALA A 14 13.53 13.56 -11.72
CA ALA A 14 12.23 12.91 -11.86
C ALA A 14 12.34 11.67 -12.77
N PRO A 15 13.21 10.67 -12.45
CA PRO A 15 13.54 9.58 -13.35
C PRO A 15 12.33 8.71 -13.71
N ASP A 16 11.44 8.45 -12.76
CA ASP A 16 10.21 7.68 -13.01
C ASP A 16 9.26 8.40 -13.98
N SER A 17 9.16 9.74 -13.86
CA SER A 17 8.34 10.55 -14.78
C SER A 17 8.95 10.60 -16.18
N GLU A 18 10.29 10.65 -16.29
CA GLU A 18 11.00 10.58 -17.56
C GLU A 18 10.73 9.23 -18.28
N GLU A 19 10.83 8.14 -17.55
CA GLU A 19 10.57 6.79 -18.07
C GLU A 19 9.13 6.63 -18.54
N GLN A 20 8.17 7.01 -17.71
CA GLN A 20 6.75 6.92 -18.02
C GLN A 20 6.38 7.73 -19.26
N LEU A 21 6.89 8.97 -19.36
CA LEU A 21 6.59 9.85 -20.46
C LEU A 21 7.16 9.33 -21.80
N LEU A 22 8.41 8.87 -21.80
CA LEU A 22 9.04 8.34 -23.00
C LEU A 22 8.42 7.00 -23.42
N ALA A 23 8.09 6.14 -22.46
CA ALA A 23 7.47 4.85 -22.72
C ALA A 23 6.12 5.00 -23.44
N VAL A 24 5.26 5.89 -22.99
CA VAL A 24 3.93 6.09 -23.60
C VAL A 24 4.02 6.63 -25.03
N LEU A 25 5.00 7.46 -25.32
CA LEU A 25 5.21 7.99 -26.67
C LEU A 25 5.75 6.92 -27.64
N LEU A 26 6.56 5.97 -27.15
CA LEU A 26 7.05 4.84 -27.94
C LEU A 26 5.95 3.84 -28.32
N GLU A 27 4.82 3.84 -27.63
CA GLU A 27 3.68 2.97 -27.89
C GLU A 27 2.63 3.59 -28.87
N GLY A 28 2.98 4.72 -29.52
CA GLY A 28 2.20 5.27 -30.61
C GLY A 28 1.22 6.37 -30.22
N ASN A 29 1.45 7.04 -29.09
CA ASN A 29 0.67 8.21 -28.66
C ASN A 29 1.34 9.53 -29.11
N ASP A 30 1.84 9.57 -30.33
CA ASP A 30 2.54 10.73 -30.94
C ASP A 30 1.64 11.95 -31.10
N GLU A 31 0.32 11.78 -31.14
CA GLU A 31 -0.66 12.87 -31.13
C GLU A 31 -0.56 13.75 -29.87
N TRP A 32 0.02 13.25 -28.78
CA TRP A 32 0.22 14.01 -27.54
C TRP A 32 1.47 14.89 -27.54
N LEU A 33 2.41 14.65 -28.47
CA LEU A 33 3.68 15.37 -28.56
C LEU A 33 3.54 16.90 -28.63
N PRO A 34 2.59 17.49 -29.37
CA PRO A 34 2.43 18.94 -29.38
C PRO A 34 2.09 19.53 -28.01
N ALA A 35 1.26 18.86 -27.22
CA ALA A 35 0.90 19.29 -25.88
C ALA A 35 2.09 19.15 -24.93
N LEU A 36 2.79 18.03 -24.98
CA LEU A 36 3.95 17.73 -24.14
C LEU A 36 5.14 18.63 -24.46
N ARG A 37 5.39 18.94 -25.75
CA ARG A 37 6.44 19.87 -26.20
C ARG A 37 6.24 21.30 -25.67
N ARG A 38 4.99 21.72 -25.43
CA ARG A 38 4.72 23.03 -24.79
C ARG A 38 5.20 23.07 -23.34
N ILE A 39 5.13 21.93 -22.64
CA ILE A 39 5.56 21.80 -21.25
C ILE A 39 7.07 21.57 -21.17
N LEU A 40 7.62 20.76 -22.08
CA LEU A 40 9.03 20.37 -22.16
C LEU A 40 9.62 20.81 -23.51
N PRO A 41 9.92 22.12 -23.68
CA PRO A 41 10.42 22.62 -24.95
C PRO A 41 11.87 22.20 -25.26
N HIS A 42 12.61 21.72 -24.25
CA HIS A 42 14.03 21.40 -24.38
C HIS A 42 14.33 20.02 -23.76
N ALA A 43 15.16 19.24 -24.46
CA ALA A 43 15.65 17.96 -23.97
C ALA A 43 16.51 18.07 -22.70
N ASP A 44 17.12 19.22 -22.44
CA ASP A 44 17.89 19.51 -21.21
C ASP A 44 17.08 19.28 -19.91
N ALA A 45 15.75 19.22 -20.02
CA ALA A 45 14.88 18.89 -18.90
C ALA A 45 15.09 17.47 -18.37
N PHE A 46 15.50 16.53 -19.23
CA PHE A 46 15.83 15.18 -18.84
C PHE A 46 17.21 15.09 -18.22
N VAL A 47 17.37 14.28 -17.18
CA VAL A 47 18.65 14.12 -16.48
C VAL A 47 19.57 13.20 -17.26
N ASP A 48 19.02 12.08 -17.73
CA ASP A 48 19.76 11.04 -18.41
C ASP A 48 20.10 11.44 -19.86
N PRO A 49 21.36 11.38 -20.29
CA PRO A 49 21.77 11.73 -21.66
C PRO A 49 21.10 10.88 -22.75
N GLU A 50 20.80 9.61 -22.48
CA GLU A 50 20.13 8.70 -23.41
C GLU A 50 18.68 9.10 -23.59
N ARG A 51 17.99 9.47 -22.51
CA ARG A 51 16.63 9.99 -22.52
C ARG A 51 16.51 11.35 -23.20
N ARG A 52 17.49 12.24 -23.03
CA ARG A 52 17.58 13.49 -23.80
C ARG A 52 17.63 13.24 -25.29
N CYS A 53 18.52 12.35 -25.70
CA CYS A 53 18.68 11.97 -27.11
C CYS A 53 17.42 11.33 -27.66
N LEU A 54 16.73 10.51 -26.87
CA LEU A 54 15.45 9.89 -27.25
C LEU A 54 14.36 10.94 -27.44
N TRP A 55 14.22 11.90 -26.51
CA TRP A 55 13.28 13.01 -26.61
C TRP A 55 13.50 13.85 -27.87
N ASP A 56 14.76 14.25 -28.15
CA ASP A 56 15.12 14.98 -29.36
C ASP A 56 14.79 14.19 -30.62
N THR A 57 15.07 12.88 -30.61
CA THR A 57 14.74 12.00 -31.75
C THR A 57 13.24 11.93 -32.00
N LEU A 58 12.42 11.84 -30.94
CA LEU A 58 10.95 11.84 -31.04
C LEU A 58 10.43 13.16 -31.63
N LEU A 59 10.96 14.30 -31.16
CA LEU A 59 10.61 15.63 -31.69
C LEU A 59 11.01 15.79 -33.16
N GLU A 60 12.22 15.35 -33.54
CA GLU A 60 12.64 15.38 -34.95
C GLU A 60 11.78 14.52 -35.85
N MET A 61 11.40 13.32 -35.42
CA MET A 61 10.52 12.43 -36.18
C MET A 61 9.13 13.04 -36.36
N TYR A 62 8.60 13.63 -35.28
CA TYR A 62 7.32 14.32 -35.31
C TYR A 62 7.34 15.51 -36.30
N ASP A 63 8.37 16.39 -36.21
CA ASP A 63 8.52 17.55 -37.09
C ASP A 63 8.66 17.18 -38.57
N ARG A 64 9.08 15.94 -38.86
CA ARG A 64 9.17 15.38 -40.23
C ARG A 64 7.91 14.64 -40.68
N GLY A 65 6.90 14.51 -39.81
CA GLY A 65 5.70 13.72 -40.08
C GLY A 65 5.96 12.22 -40.18
N GLU A 66 7.04 11.72 -39.54
CA GLU A 66 7.35 10.30 -39.47
C GLU A 66 6.49 9.67 -38.33
N THR A 67 5.93 8.48 -38.56
CA THR A 67 5.17 7.74 -37.57
C THR A 67 6.10 7.36 -36.40
N ILE A 68 5.67 7.65 -35.16
CA ILE A 68 6.42 7.34 -33.95
C ILE A 68 5.89 6.02 -33.39
N SER A 69 6.76 5.02 -33.35
CA SER A 69 6.57 3.73 -32.68
C SER A 69 7.94 3.21 -32.26
N ALA A 70 7.97 2.25 -31.36
CA ALA A 70 9.23 1.64 -30.92
C ALA A 70 10.08 1.14 -32.09
N ASP A 71 9.44 0.53 -33.09
CA ASP A 71 10.14 -0.01 -34.29
C ASP A 71 10.71 1.10 -35.16
N SER A 72 9.91 2.15 -35.46
CA SER A 72 10.34 3.27 -36.31
C SER A 72 11.46 4.07 -35.66
N VAL A 73 11.38 4.31 -34.33
CA VAL A 73 12.43 4.96 -33.54
C VAL A 73 13.72 4.10 -33.54
N ALA A 74 13.61 2.79 -33.34
CA ALA A 74 14.76 1.88 -33.39
C ALA A 74 15.45 1.88 -34.76
N VAL A 75 14.67 1.94 -35.85
CA VAL A 75 15.22 2.07 -37.20
C VAL A 75 15.93 3.41 -37.37
N ARG A 76 15.35 4.50 -36.86
CA ARG A 76 15.95 5.84 -36.93
C ARG A 76 17.29 5.88 -36.16
N LEU A 77 17.33 5.37 -34.94
CA LEU A 77 18.56 5.31 -34.12
C LEU A 77 19.65 4.47 -34.78
N ARG A 78 19.32 3.36 -35.46
CA ARG A 78 20.29 2.56 -36.20
C ARG A 78 20.91 3.34 -37.37
N ARG A 79 20.11 4.18 -38.05
CA ARG A 79 20.61 5.01 -39.17
C ARG A 79 21.56 6.12 -38.70
N LEU A 80 21.34 6.65 -37.47
CA LEU A 80 22.17 7.70 -36.88
C LEU A 80 23.53 7.13 -36.46
N GLY A 81 23.59 5.87 -36.01
CA GLY A 81 24.82 5.16 -35.65
C GLY A 81 25.57 5.73 -34.44
N GLY A 82 26.59 5.00 -33.97
CA GLY A 82 27.47 5.41 -32.89
C GLY A 82 27.13 4.81 -31.51
N PRO A 83 28.09 4.81 -30.56
CA PRO A 83 27.94 4.17 -29.26
C PRO A 83 26.78 4.74 -28.42
N MET A 84 26.54 6.05 -28.52
CA MET A 84 25.44 6.73 -27.83
C MET A 84 24.08 6.22 -28.32
N MET A 85 23.93 6.01 -29.63
CA MET A 85 22.69 5.50 -30.22
C MET A 85 22.40 4.04 -29.82
N GLU A 86 23.43 3.25 -29.57
CA GLU A 86 23.28 1.91 -29.01
C GLU A 86 22.76 1.94 -27.57
N GLY A 87 23.31 2.85 -26.73
CA GLY A 87 22.80 3.10 -25.38
C GLY A 87 21.34 3.54 -25.38
N VAL A 88 21.00 4.53 -26.21
CA VAL A 88 19.60 5.00 -26.37
C VAL A 88 18.65 3.88 -26.78
N ARG A 89 19.08 3.00 -27.66
CA ARG A 89 18.31 1.85 -28.13
C ARG A 89 18.10 0.82 -27.01
N SER A 90 19.11 0.58 -26.20
CA SER A 90 19.03 -0.29 -25.01
C SER A 90 18.07 0.32 -23.96
N ALA A 91 18.19 1.61 -23.67
CA ALA A 91 17.28 2.33 -22.79
C ALA A 91 15.84 2.26 -23.31
N MET A 92 15.62 2.45 -24.60
CA MET A 92 14.30 2.33 -25.22
C MET A 92 13.66 0.95 -25.01
N VAL A 93 14.42 -0.14 -25.17
CA VAL A 93 13.92 -1.50 -24.93
C VAL A 93 13.49 -1.68 -23.46
N LEU A 94 14.21 -1.07 -22.53
CA LEU A 94 13.87 -1.11 -21.10
C LEU A 94 12.60 -0.32 -20.75
N LEU A 95 12.22 0.66 -21.58
CA LEU A 95 11.02 1.49 -21.39
C LEU A 95 9.74 0.82 -21.88
N LEU A 96 9.84 -0.07 -22.87
CA LEU A 96 8.67 -0.72 -23.49
C LEU A 96 7.89 -1.54 -22.45
N GLY A 97 6.59 -1.33 -22.42
CA GLY A 97 5.68 -2.00 -21.48
C GLY A 97 5.79 -1.52 -20.02
N ARG A 98 6.49 -0.42 -19.75
CA ARG A 98 6.65 0.11 -18.39
C ARG A 98 5.73 1.28 -18.03
N HIS A 99 4.96 1.82 -18.99
CA HIS A 99 4.09 2.95 -18.67
C HIS A 99 2.75 2.51 -18.06
N SER A 100 2.20 3.41 -17.25
CA SER A 100 0.85 3.35 -16.69
C SER A 100 -0.02 4.52 -17.15
N ILE A 101 0.33 5.12 -18.29
CA ILE A 101 -0.30 6.33 -18.80
C ILE A 101 -1.29 5.96 -19.91
N PHE A 102 -2.58 6.23 -19.67
CA PHE A 102 -3.67 5.95 -20.63
C PHE A 102 -4.45 7.21 -21.05
N ARG A 103 -4.01 8.40 -20.59
CA ARG A 103 -4.65 9.68 -20.89
C ARG A 103 -3.63 10.80 -21.01
N LEU A 104 -3.90 11.76 -21.90
CA LEU A 104 -3.04 12.92 -22.11
C LEU A 104 -2.78 13.73 -20.82
N GLU A 105 -3.79 13.90 -19.97
CA GLU A 105 -3.65 14.67 -18.73
C GLU A 105 -2.60 14.07 -17.77
N ILE A 106 -2.48 12.74 -17.77
CA ILE A 106 -1.46 12.03 -16.99
C ILE A 106 -0.07 12.24 -17.59
N ALA A 107 0.03 12.16 -18.93
CA ALA A 107 1.29 12.45 -19.63
C ALA A 107 1.75 13.90 -19.40
N GLU A 108 0.82 14.87 -19.45
CA GLU A 108 1.10 16.27 -19.11
C GLU A 108 1.56 16.43 -17.65
N TRP A 109 0.98 15.67 -16.72
CA TRP A 109 1.43 15.70 -15.32
C TRP A 109 2.88 15.24 -15.20
N HIS A 110 3.26 14.12 -15.83
CA HIS A 110 4.65 13.66 -15.84
C HIS A 110 5.60 14.67 -16.49
N ALA A 111 5.18 15.28 -17.60
CA ALA A 111 5.95 16.32 -18.26
C ALA A 111 6.20 17.53 -17.32
N ARG A 112 5.20 17.91 -16.54
CA ARG A 112 5.35 19.00 -15.53
C ARG A 112 6.28 18.60 -14.38
N GLN A 113 6.28 17.34 -13.93
CA GLN A 113 7.24 16.88 -12.91
C GLN A 113 8.69 16.99 -13.42
N ILE A 114 8.92 16.63 -14.68
CA ILE A 114 10.23 16.77 -15.33
C ILE A 114 10.63 18.26 -15.44
N ALA A 115 9.71 19.13 -15.88
CA ALA A 115 9.93 20.56 -15.99
C ALA A 115 10.26 21.18 -14.62
N TYR A 116 9.50 20.84 -13.56
CA TYR A 116 9.73 21.30 -12.20
C TYR A 116 11.09 20.84 -11.64
N ALA A 117 11.46 19.58 -11.85
CA ALA A 117 12.77 19.08 -11.47
C ALA A 117 13.90 19.81 -12.20
N TYR A 118 13.69 20.17 -13.46
CA TYR A 118 14.63 20.94 -14.25
C TYR A 118 14.80 22.37 -13.73
N GLU A 119 13.71 23.06 -13.41
CA GLU A 119 13.73 24.39 -12.78
C GLU A 119 14.54 24.38 -11.47
N ARG A 120 14.33 23.39 -10.62
CA ARG A 120 15.10 23.24 -9.38
C ARG A 120 16.59 23.04 -9.64
N ARG A 121 16.96 22.25 -10.66
CA ARG A 121 18.37 22.11 -11.06
C ARG A 121 18.98 23.42 -11.56
N LEU A 122 18.20 24.21 -12.32
CA LEU A 122 18.65 25.53 -12.76
C LEU A 122 18.88 26.47 -11.57
N ILE A 123 17.94 26.50 -10.60
CA ILE A 123 18.08 27.29 -9.37
C ILE A 123 19.31 26.85 -8.57
N ALA A 124 19.50 25.55 -8.35
CA ALA A 124 20.65 25.03 -7.64
C ALA A 124 21.97 25.42 -8.33
N SER A 125 22.02 25.32 -9.66
CA SER A 125 23.20 25.72 -10.45
C SER A 125 23.50 27.22 -10.43
N VAL A 126 22.51 28.06 -10.17
CA VAL A 126 22.70 29.50 -9.89
C VAL A 126 23.37 29.69 -8.53
N GLY A 127 22.97 28.94 -7.51
CA GLY A 127 23.59 28.96 -6.18
C GLY A 127 25.07 28.50 -6.21
N GLU A 128 25.37 27.44 -6.96
CA GLU A 128 26.75 26.97 -7.16
C GLU A 128 27.63 27.99 -7.86
N MET A 129 27.12 28.66 -8.91
CA MET A 129 27.83 29.75 -9.61
C MET A 129 28.12 30.94 -8.70
N ALA A 130 27.21 31.29 -7.80
CA ALA A 130 27.40 32.39 -6.84
C ALA A 130 28.53 32.09 -5.82
N GLY A 131 28.87 30.81 -5.62
CA GLY A 131 29.97 30.35 -4.75
C GLY A 131 31.32 30.22 -5.44
N GLN A 132 31.40 30.34 -6.77
CA GLN A 132 32.67 30.25 -7.51
C GLN A 132 33.43 31.60 -7.50
N ALA A 133 34.56 31.62 -6.82
CA ALA A 133 35.37 32.84 -6.63
C ALA A 133 36.10 33.35 -7.90
N ASP A 134 36.13 32.56 -8.97
CA ASP A 134 36.95 32.85 -10.17
C ASP A 134 36.19 33.48 -11.35
N MET A 135 34.85 33.66 -11.23
CA MET A 135 34.06 34.30 -12.30
C MET A 135 33.99 35.81 -12.14
N SER A 136 34.22 36.55 -13.23
CA SER A 136 34.06 38.00 -13.24
C SER A 136 32.54 38.37 -13.08
N PRO A 137 32.21 39.51 -12.47
CA PRO A 137 30.81 39.98 -12.31
C PRO A 137 30.05 40.07 -13.64
N GLN A 138 30.75 40.33 -14.74
CA GLN A 138 30.13 40.41 -16.07
C GLN A 138 29.77 39.04 -16.63
N GLU A 139 30.65 38.04 -16.49
CA GLU A 139 30.41 36.66 -16.90
C GLU A 139 29.29 36.01 -16.04
N MET A 140 29.28 36.28 -14.74
CA MET A 140 28.22 35.85 -13.85
C MET A 140 26.86 36.45 -14.24
N THR A 141 26.79 37.71 -14.56
CA THR A 141 25.57 38.38 -14.99
C THR A 141 25.07 37.85 -16.33
N ALA A 142 25.97 37.52 -17.27
CA ALA A 142 25.60 36.94 -18.56
C ALA A 142 25.05 35.53 -18.39
N ALA A 143 25.70 34.68 -17.60
CA ALA A 143 25.26 33.31 -17.31
C ALA A 143 23.95 33.24 -16.52
N LEU A 144 23.74 34.19 -15.57
CA LEU A 144 22.47 34.34 -14.85
C LEU A 144 21.34 34.74 -15.80
N ARG A 145 21.58 35.68 -16.72
CA ARG A 145 20.59 36.11 -17.72
C ARG A 145 20.22 34.95 -18.66
N GLU A 146 21.17 34.13 -19.07
CA GLU A 146 20.90 32.96 -19.92
C GLU A 146 20.05 31.92 -19.18
N LYS A 147 20.35 31.62 -17.92
CA LYS A 147 19.56 30.71 -17.09
C LYS A 147 18.18 31.22 -16.79
N LEU A 148 18.03 32.49 -16.48
CA LEU A 148 16.73 33.18 -16.31
C LEU A 148 15.91 33.11 -17.59
N LYS A 149 16.52 33.35 -18.75
CA LYS A 149 15.84 33.18 -20.06
C LYS A 149 15.33 31.77 -20.29
N LYS A 150 16.09 30.71 -19.87
CA LYS A 150 15.63 29.32 -19.94
C LYS A 150 14.46 29.06 -19.00
N MET A 151 14.47 29.64 -17.78
CA MET A 151 13.35 29.57 -16.83
C MET A 151 12.11 30.31 -17.33
N GLU A 152 12.27 31.52 -17.88
CA GLU A 152 11.18 32.31 -18.48
C GLU A 152 10.52 31.56 -19.67
N ARG A 153 11.30 30.87 -20.51
CA ARG A 153 10.74 30.06 -21.61
C ARG A 153 9.92 28.86 -21.14
N ILE A 154 10.24 28.28 -20.00
CA ILE A 154 9.45 27.21 -19.39
C ILE A 154 8.20 27.80 -18.73
N ALA A 155 8.33 28.95 -18.08
CA ALA A 155 7.24 29.63 -17.38
C ALA A 155 6.25 30.36 -18.31
N TYR A 156 6.72 30.84 -19.48
CA TYR A 156 5.95 31.74 -20.37
C TYR A 156 5.82 31.22 -21.80
N SER A 157 5.46 29.96 -21.98
CA SER A 157 5.04 29.46 -23.31
C SER A 157 3.59 29.82 -23.67
N THR A 158 2.99 30.81 -23.00
CA THR A 158 1.66 31.34 -23.33
C THR A 158 1.68 32.85 -23.21
N GLY A 159 1.53 33.54 -24.37
CA GLY A 159 1.25 34.98 -24.42
C GLY A 159 -0.04 35.32 -23.71
N GLU A 160 -0.03 36.51 -23.14
CA GLU A 160 -1.18 37.37 -22.78
C GLU A 160 -2.24 36.79 -21.79
N ASP A 161 -1.90 36.01 -20.73
CA ASP A 161 -2.83 35.87 -19.61
C ASP A 161 -2.12 35.37 -18.34
N ALA A 162 -2.63 35.80 -17.17
CA ALA A 162 -2.20 35.28 -15.89
C ALA A 162 -2.17 33.70 -15.95
N PRO A 163 -1.13 33.07 -15.41
CA PRO A 163 -0.97 31.61 -15.55
C PRO A 163 -2.22 30.91 -15.03
N ARG A 164 -2.81 30.04 -15.86
CA ARG A 164 -4.02 29.30 -15.48
C ARG A 164 -3.79 28.57 -14.17
N PRO A 165 -4.74 28.65 -13.22
CA PRO A 165 -4.71 27.85 -12.03
C PRO A 165 -4.59 26.36 -12.38
N LEU A 166 -3.70 25.68 -11.69
CA LEU A 166 -3.59 24.23 -11.77
C LEU A 166 -4.74 23.61 -10.97
N PRO A 167 -5.34 22.51 -11.42
CA PRO A 167 -6.38 21.87 -10.65
C PRO A 167 -5.88 21.62 -9.22
N LEU A 168 -6.54 22.21 -8.23
CA LEU A 168 -6.47 21.77 -6.85
C LEU A 168 -7.32 20.49 -6.76
N GLY A 169 -6.93 19.49 -7.43
CA GLY A 169 -7.27 18.16 -7.06
C GLY A 169 -6.01 17.68 -6.42
N ALA A 170 -6.19 17.16 -5.26
CA ALA A 170 -5.77 15.81 -5.10
C ALA A 170 -6.54 15.01 -6.14
N ALA A 171 -6.20 15.04 -7.37
CA ALA A 171 -6.38 13.89 -8.22
C ALA A 171 -5.63 12.82 -7.46
N LEU A 172 -6.39 11.93 -6.81
CA LEU A 172 -5.81 10.73 -6.21
C LEU A 172 -4.83 10.19 -7.23
N LEU A 173 -3.62 9.89 -6.83
CA LEU A 173 -2.65 9.33 -7.77
C LEU A 173 -3.34 8.18 -8.52
N PRO A 174 -3.18 8.07 -9.84
CA PRO A 174 -3.80 7.00 -10.60
C PRO A 174 -3.37 5.65 -10.07
N VAL A 175 -4.28 4.68 -10.09
CA VAL A 175 -3.98 3.29 -9.75
C VAL A 175 -4.14 2.42 -10.98
N LEU A 176 -3.40 1.33 -11.01
CA LEU A 176 -3.54 0.34 -12.07
C LEU A 176 -4.92 -0.33 -11.98
N PRO A 177 -5.52 -0.73 -13.11
CA PRO A 177 -6.76 -1.50 -13.10
C PRO A 177 -6.52 -2.89 -12.51
N PHE A 178 -7.53 -3.39 -11.78
CA PHE A 178 -7.49 -4.73 -11.23
C PHE A 178 -7.85 -5.78 -12.29
N ASP A 179 -7.11 -6.89 -12.30
CA ASP A 179 -7.41 -8.02 -13.17
C ASP A 179 -7.66 -9.28 -12.32
N THR A 180 -8.84 -9.86 -12.43
CA THR A 180 -9.21 -11.09 -11.72
C THR A 180 -8.37 -12.29 -12.12
N ALA A 181 -7.68 -12.25 -13.27
CA ALA A 181 -6.73 -13.27 -13.68
C ALA A 181 -5.54 -13.45 -12.72
N TRP A 182 -5.26 -12.47 -11.88
CA TRP A 182 -4.21 -12.59 -10.86
C TRP A 182 -4.62 -13.44 -9.65
N LEU A 183 -5.92 -13.64 -9.46
CA LEU A 183 -6.43 -14.50 -8.39
C LEU A 183 -6.16 -15.98 -8.70
N PRO A 184 -6.13 -16.84 -7.67
CA PRO A 184 -6.27 -18.27 -7.86
C PRO A 184 -7.49 -18.58 -8.72
N GLU A 185 -7.35 -19.56 -9.61
CA GLU A 185 -8.40 -19.88 -10.58
C GLU A 185 -9.78 -20.09 -9.92
N PRO A 186 -9.94 -20.85 -8.81
CA PRO A 186 -11.24 -21.05 -8.18
C PRO A 186 -11.88 -19.78 -7.64
N PHE A 187 -11.12 -18.68 -7.47
CA PHE A 187 -11.64 -17.42 -6.93
C PHE A 187 -12.15 -16.46 -8.01
N ARG A 188 -11.74 -16.63 -9.27
CA ARG A 188 -11.99 -15.64 -10.32
C ARG A 188 -13.47 -15.41 -10.59
N ALA A 189 -14.22 -16.48 -10.87
CA ALA A 189 -15.65 -16.41 -11.14
C ALA A 189 -16.42 -15.92 -9.90
N TRP A 190 -16.10 -16.43 -8.73
CA TRP A 190 -16.72 -16.06 -7.47
C TRP A 190 -16.55 -14.55 -7.14
N ILE A 191 -15.33 -14.02 -7.27
CA ILE A 191 -15.06 -12.60 -7.03
C ILE A 191 -15.74 -11.71 -8.07
N SER A 192 -15.74 -12.14 -9.34
CA SER A 192 -16.45 -11.42 -10.41
C SER A 192 -17.96 -11.39 -10.15
N ASP A 193 -18.56 -12.52 -9.71
CA ASP A 193 -19.96 -12.60 -9.34
C ASP A 193 -20.33 -11.64 -8.21
N ILE A 194 -19.53 -11.60 -7.14
CA ILE A 194 -19.75 -10.70 -6.01
C ILE A 194 -19.67 -9.24 -6.48
N ALA A 195 -18.61 -8.89 -7.22
CA ALA A 195 -18.38 -7.52 -7.66
C ALA A 195 -19.50 -7.00 -8.58
N GLU A 196 -19.93 -7.84 -9.53
CA GLU A 196 -21.00 -7.52 -10.48
C GLU A 196 -22.34 -7.35 -9.76
N ARG A 197 -22.79 -8.33 -8.97
CA ARG A 197 -24.09 -8.26 -8.25
C ARG A 197 -24.15 -7.11 -7.25
N MET A 198 -23.03 -6.78 -6.60
CA MET A 198 -22.98 -5.70 -5.61
C MET A 198 -22.61 -4.35 -6.23
N GLN A 199 -22.25 -4.30 -7.51
CA GLN A 199 -21.78 -3.09 -8.18
C GLN A 199 -20.70 -2.38 -7.36
N CYS A 200 -19.72 -3.18 -6.88
CA CYS A 200 -18.58 -2.70 -6.10
C CYS A 200 -17.25 -2.96 -6.82
N PRO A 201 -16.19 -2.23 -6.50
CA PRO A 201 -14.87 -2.54 -7.01
C PRO A 201 -14.46 -3.99 -6.72
N PRO A 202 -14.05 -4.79 -7.72
CA PRO A 202 -13.70 -6.21 -7.53
C PRO A 202 -12.52 -6.41 -6.57
N GLU A 203 -11.72 -5.40 -6.35
CA GLU A 203 -10.63 -5.37 -5.37
C GLU A 203 -11.10 -5.62 -3.94
N PHE A 204 -12.29 -5.15 -3.59
CA PHE A 204 -12.80 -5.30 -2.23
C PHE A 204 -13.03 -6.77 -1.87
N PRO A 205 -13.84 -7.53 -2.60
CA PRO A 205 -13.99 -8.94 -2.32
C PRO A 205 -12.69 -9.75 -2.58
N ALA A 206 -11.88 -9.37 -3.57
CA ALA A 206 -10.62 -10.05 -3.89
C ALA A 206 -9.61 -10.00 -2.74
N VAL A 207 -9.35 -8.80 -2.22
CA VAL A 207 -8.42 -8.59 -1.09
C VAL A 207 -8.97 -9.24 0.19
N ALA A 208 -10.29 -9.18 0.43
CA ALA A 208 -10.91 -9.82 1.57
C ALA A 208 -10.78 -11.35 1.50
N ALA A 209 -11.02 -11.97 0.34
CA ALA A 209 -10.88 -13.40 0.12
C ALA A 209 -9.43 -13.86 0.32
N MET A 210 -8.45 -13.13 -0.24
CA MET A 210 -7.03 -13.45 -0.07
C MET A 210 -6.57 -13.29 1.38
N ALA A 211 -7.05 -12.30 2.11
CA ALA A 211 -6.76 -12.14 3.54
C ALA A 211 -7.39 -13.27 4.37
N ALA A 212 -8.64 -13.65 4.08
CA ALA A 212 -9.32 -14.77 4.73
C ALA A 212 -8.58 -16.09 4.46
N LEU A 213 -8.24 -16.40 3.20
CA LEU A 213 -7.48 -17.59 2.84
C LEU A 213 -6.12 -17.62 3.54
N SER A 214 -5.44 -16.47 3.61
CA SER A 214 -4.14 -16.33 4.26
C SER A 214 -4.18 -16.68 5.76
N SER A 215 -5.31 -16.45 6.44
CA SER A 215 -5.49 -16.81 7.85
C SER A 215 -5.67 -18.31 8.06
N VAL A 216 -6.29 -19.01 7.12
CA VAL A 216 -6.42 -20.50 7.14
C VAL A 216 -5.08 -21.15 6.80
N ALA A 217 -4.38 -20.64 5.77
CA ALA A 217 -3.04 -21.10 5.43
C ALA A 217 -2.08 -20.93 6.62
N GLY A 218 -2.06 -19.75 7.22
CA GLY A 218 -1.38 -19.41 8.46
C GLY A 218 0.03 -19.98 8.58
N ARG A 219 0.22 -20.93 9.49
CA ARG A 219 1.47 -21.67 9.73
C ARG A 219 1.42 -23.13 9.30
N ARG A 220 0.45 -23.53 8.49
CA ARG A 220 0.36 -24.92 7.99
C ARG A 220 1.50 -25.27 7.03
N PHE A 221 2.00 -24.27 6.33
CA PHE A 221 3.14 -24.34 5.43
C PHE A 221 3.78 -22.95 5.25
N CYS A 222 5.00 -22.94 4.75
CA CYS A 222 5.72 -21.70 4.45
C CYS A 222 6.43 -21.81 3.10
N ILE A 223 7.04 -20.74 2.63
CA ILE A 223 7.91 -20.73 1.47
C ILE A 223 9.33 -20.32 1.87
N GLN A 224 10.34 -20.96 1.30
CA GLN A 224 11.74 -20.56 1.34
C GLN A 224 12.08 -19.86 0.02
N PRO A 225 12.14 -18.52 -0.03
CA PRO A 225 12.30 -17.77 -1.28
C PRO A 225 13.71 -17.85 -1.88
N LYS A 226 14.71 -18.28 -1.10
CA LYS A 226 16.09 -18.44 -1.56
C LYS A 226 16.51 -19.89 -1.55
N THR A 227 17.31 -20.27 -2.53
CA THR A 227 17.74 -21.67 -2.71
C THR A 227 18.61 -22.17 -1.56
N GLN A 228 19.57 -21.36 -1.09
CA GLN A 228 20.59 -21.75 -0.11
C GLN A 228 20.33 -21.24 1.30
N ASP A 229 19.57 -20.16 1.44
CA ASP A 229 19.33 -19.50 2.73
C ASP A 229 18.08 -20.13 3.40
N GLU A 230 18.27 -21.22 4.13
CA GLU A 230 17.20 -21.92 4.85
C GLU A 230 16.60 -21.09 5.99
N GLY A 231 17.30 -20.07 6.47
CA GLY A 231 16.81 -19.14 7.48
C GLY A 231 15.79 -18.15 6.94
N TYR A 232 15.75 -17.95 5.63
CA TYR A 232 14.79 -17.06 5.00
C TYR A 232 13.53 -17.84 4.55
N THR A 233 12.58 -17.94 5.44
CA THR A 233 11.25 -18.52 5.19
C THR A 233 10.18 -17.44 5.37
N GLU A 234 9.05 -17.53 4.64
CA GLU A 234 7.92 -16.61 4.81
C GLU A 234 6.61 -17.39 4.94
N PHE A 235 5.80 -16.96 5.92
CA PHE A 235 4.46 -17.49 6.13
C PHE A 235 3.43 -16.70 5.33
N PRO A 236 2.37 -17.34 4.80
CA PRO A 236 1.43 -16.70 3.88
C PRO A 236 0.40 -15.76 4.53
N HIS A 237 0.39 -15.56 5.86
CA HIS A 237 -0.57 -14.64 6.47
C HIS A 237 -0.30 -13.18 6.10
N LEU A 238 -1.38 -12.45 5.82
CA LEU A 238 -1.37 -11.11 5.22
C LEU A 238 -2.24 -10.14 6.01
N TRP A 239 -1.87 -8.87 5.96
CA TRP A 239 -2.68 -7.77 6.50
C TRP A 239 -3.26 -6.96 5.35
N ALA A 240 -4.58 -6.75 5.40
CA ALA A 240 -5.37 -6.15 4.34
C ALA A 240 -6.18 -4.95 4.82
N MET A 241 -6.26 -3.91 3.98
CA MET A 241 -6.98 -2.68 4.25
C MET A 241 -7.74 -2.22 3.01
N LEU A 242 -9.06 -2.08 3.12
CA LEU A 242 -9.93 -1.57 2.08
C LEU A 242 -10.25 -0.10 2.33
N ILE A 243 -9.85 0.78 1.43
CA ILE A 243 -10.05 2.22 1.58
C ILE A 243 -11.13 2.68 0.61
N GLY A 244 -12.12 3.38 1.11
CA GLY A 244 -13.21 3.91 0.29
C GLY A 244 -14.24 4.66 1.10
N SER A 245 -15.07 5.46 0.43
CA SER A 245 -16.17 6.21 1.05
C SER A 245 -17.22 5.27 1.67
N PRO A 246 -18.06 5.74 2.61
CA PRO A 246 -19.04 4.89 3.29
C PRO A 246 -20.00 4.14 2.36
N SER A 247 -20.38 4.74 1.23
CA SER A 247 -21.39 4.19 0.28
C SER A 247 -20.85 3.15 -0.72
N LEU A 248 -19.56 2.75 -0.63
CA LEU A 248 -18.90 1.91 -1.65
C LEU A 248 -19.00 0.41 -1.40
N MET A 249 -19.99 -0.06 -0.69
CA MET A 249 -20.24 -1.50 -0.46
C MET A 249 -19.06 -2.29 0.15
N LYS A 250 -18.10 -1.64 0.83
CA LYS A 250 -16.94 -2.30 1.43
C LYS A 250 -17.34 -3.44 2.38
N SER A 251 -18.16 -3.15 3.40
CA SER A 251 -18.60 -4.13 4.40
C SER A 251 -19.39 -5.28 3.80
N PRO A 252 -20.37 -5.07 2.89
CA PRO A 252 -21.04 -6.16 2.20
C PRO A 252 -20.07 -7.03 1.37
N ALA A 253 -19.14 -6.43 0.63
CA ALA A 253 -18.15 -7.14 -0.17
C ALA A 253 -17.22 -8.01 0.70
N MET A 254 -16.70 -7.46 1.82
CA MET A 254 -15.92 -8.24 2.79
C MET A 254 -16.73 -9.39 3.38
N GLN A 255 -17.99 -9.14 3.74
CA GLN A 255 -18.87 -10.17 4.32
C GLN A 255 -19.13 -11.30 3.34
N ALA A 256 -19.38 -11.01 2.06
CA ALA A 256 -19.55 -12.01 1.02
C ALA A 256 -18.27 -12.83 0.81
N ALA A 257 -17.12 -12.18 0.69
CA ALA A 257 -15.83 -12.84 0.51
C ALA A 257 -15.36 -13.65 1.74
N MET A 258 -15.91 -13.38 2.92
CA MET A 258 -15.61 -14.13 4.15
C MET A 258 -16.58 -15.30 4.42
N ARG A 259 -17.55 -15.56 3.54
CA ARG A 259 -18.53 -16.66 3.76
C ARG A 259 -17.87 -18.03 3.95
N PRO A 260 -16.89 -18.43 3.12
CA PRO A 260 -16.19 -19.72 3.34
C PRO A 260 -15.50 -19.82 4.71
N LEU A 261 -14.84 -18.74 5.15
CA LEU A 261 -14.19 -18.71 6.47
C LEU A 261 -15.19 -18.79 7.62
N ARG A 262 -16.33 -18.13 7.51
CA ARG A 262 -17.43 -18.20 8.50
C ARG A 262 -18.08 -19.58 8.54
N GLU A 263 -18.13 -20.26 7.41
CA GLU A 263 -18.59 -21.65 7.36
C GLU A 263 -17.66 -22.58 8.15
N LEU A 264 -16.34 -22.44 7.97
CA LEU A 264 -15.34 -23.17 8.78
C LEU A 264 -15.49 -22.85 10.29
N GLU A 265 -15.68 -21.59 10.66
CA GLU A 265 -15.92 -21.19 12.06
C GLU A 265 -17.18 -21.87 12.62
N ARG A 266 -18.28 -21.87 11.85
CA ARG A 266 -19.54 -22.50 12.24
C ARG A 266 -19.41 -24.01 12.43
N ILE A 267 -18.66 -24.69 11.57
CA ILE A 267 -18.36 -26.12 11.68
C ILE A 267 -17.55 -26.38 12.96
N ALA A 268 -16.46 -25.63 13.14
CA ALA A 268 -15.60 -25.79 14.31
C ALA A 268 -16.31 -25.54 15.64
N CYS A 269 -17.22 -24.56 15.70
CA CYS A 269 -18.05 -24.32 16.88
C CYS A 269 -18.95 -25.51 17.18
N LYS A 270 -19.66 -26.04 16.18
CA LYS A 270 -20.53 -27.23 16.37
C LYS A 270 -19.75 -28.44 16.85
N GLU A 271 -18.59 -28.70 16.25
CA GLU A 271 -17.75 -29.82 16.67
C GLU A 271 -17.20 -29.65 18.10
N TYR A 272 -16.88 -28.43 18.47
CA TYR A 272 -16.46 -28.11 19.83
C TYR A 272 -17.59 -28.34 20.82
N ASP A 273 -18.80 -27.83 20.55
CA ASP A 273 -19.97 -27.99 21.42
C ASP A 273 -20.32 -29.47 21.61
N CYS A 274 -20.25 -30.30 20.56
CA CYS A 274 -20.47 -31.73 20.66
C CYS A 274 -19.41 -32.41 21.55
N ARG A 275 -18.13 -32.14 21.31
CA ARG A 275 -17.02 -32.66 22.11
C ARG A 275 -17.07 -32.23 23.58
N GLU A 276 -17.45 -30.99 23.84
CA GLU A 276 -17.58 -30.44 25.18
C GLU A 276 -18.75 -31.12 25.94
N MET A 277 -19.87 -31.36 25.27
CA MET A 277 -21.00 -32.12 25.82
C MET A 277 -20.59 -33.58 26.16
N GLU A 278 -19.86 -34.24 25.26
CA GLU A 278 -19.30 -35.59 25.51
C GLU A 278 -18.33 -35.56 26.71
N ARG A 279 -17.41 -34.59 26.78
CA ARG A 279 -16.47 -34.41 27.89
C ARG A 279 -17.19 -34.20 29.20
N GLN A 280 -18.19 -33.30 29.25
CA GLN A 280 -18.99 -33.03 30.46
C GLN A 280 -19.77 -34.30 30.90
N THR A 281 -20.31 -35.04 29.95
CA THR A 281 -21.02 -36.30 30.23
C THR A 281 -20.05 -37.34 30.83
N ALA A 282 -18.87 -37.48 30.24
CA ALA A 282 -17.81 -38.38 30.73
C ALA A 282 -17.29 -37.93 32.11
N GLU A 283 -17.14 -36.63 32.36
CA GLU A 283 -16.76 -36.08 33.66
C GLU A 283 -17.77 -36.38 34.77
N ILE A 284 -19.09 -36.22 34.46
CA ILE A 284 -20.15 -36.58 35.40
C ILE A 284 -20.13 -38.07 35.71
N ALA A 285 -19.97 -38.92 34.68
CA ALA A 285 -19.89 -40.38 34.86
C ALA A 285 -18.65 -40.79 35.68
N ALA A 286 -17.49 -40.16 35.43
CA ALA A 286 -16.28 -40.38 36.18
C ALA A 286 -16.43 -39.95 37.64
N LYS A 287 -17.07 -38.79 37.88
CA LYS A 287 -17.36 -38.30 39.25
C LYS A 287 -18.26 -39.24 40.06
N ILE A 288 -19.32 -39.76 39.41
CA ILE A 288 -20.23 -40.74 40.02
C ILE A 288 -19.46 -42.05 40.35
N LYS A 289 -18.64 -42.56 39.42
CA LYS A 289 -17.83 -43.75 39.60
C LYS A 289 -16.81 -43.57 40.75
N ARG A 290 -16.14 -42.42 40.78
CA ARG A 290 -15.20 -42.08 41.84
C ARG A 290 -15.88 -41.98 43.22
N GLY A 291 -17.05 -41.37 43.31
CA GLY A 291 -17.84 -41.31 44.51
C GLY A 291 -18.24 -42.72 45.03
N ALA A 292 -18.60 -43.64 44.16
CA ALA A 292 -18.87 -45.03 44.50
C ALA A 292 -17.62 -45.73 45.03
N LEU A 293 -16.47 -45.60 44.36
CA LEU A 293 -15.18 -46.15 44.80
C LEU A 293 -14.72 -45.55 46.12
N GLU A 294 -14.91 -44.28 46.36
CA GLU A 294 -14.62 -43.64 47.64
C GLU A 294 -15.49 -44.18 48.80
N ALA A 295 -16.77 -44.47 48.51
CA ALA A 295 -17.68 -45.08 49.49
C ALA A 295 -17.25 -46.50 49.84
N GLU A 296 -16.85 -47.32 48.85
CA GLU A 296 -16.29 -48.66 49.01
C GLU A 296 -14.98 -48.63 49.81
N ALA A 297 -14.05 -47.74 49.49
CA ALA A 297 -12.80 -47.52 50.19
C ALA A 297 -13.03 -47.18 51.65
N ARG A 298 -13.99 -46.30 51.98
CA ARG A 298 -14.37 -45.92 53.33
C ARG A 298 -14.98 -47.13 54.08
N LYS A 299 -15.78 -47.97 53.42
CA LYS A 299 -16.35 -49.17 54.01
C LYS A 299 -15.28 -50.20 54.35
N ALA A 300 -14.36 -50.47 53.38
CA ALA A 300 -13.24 -51.37 53.57
C ALA A 300 -12.32 -50.91 54.71
N ALA A 301 -12.00 -49.63 54.78
CA ALA A 301 -11.19 -49.04 55.87
C ALA A 301 -11.85 -49.19 57.23
N LYS A 302 -13.19 -49.07 57.34
CA LYS A 302 -13.93 -49.30 58.59
C LYS A 302 -13.93 -50.77 58.99
N ASN A 303 -13.95 -51.72 58.04
CA ASN A 303 -13.98 -53.13 58.29
C ASN A 303 -12.59 -53.75 58.39
N GLY A 304 -11.51 -52.99 58.21
CA GLY A 304 -10.15 -53.52 58.15
C GLY A 304 -9.86 -54.38 56.94
N GLU A 305 -10.64 -54.27 55.86
CA GLU A 305 -10.51 -55.01 54.63
C GLU A 305 -9.48 -54.34 53.66
N PRO A 306 -8.68 -55.09 52.90
CA PRO A 306 -7.75 -54.53 51.96
C PRO A 306 -8.51 -53.84 50.78
N PHE A 307 -8.12 -52.62 50.44
CA PHE A 307 -8.64 -51.89 49.33
C PHE A 307 -7.48 -51.30 48.50
N ASP A 308 -7.57 -51.48 47.20
CA ASP A 308 -6.58 -50.89 46.25
C ASP A 308 -6.89 -49.37 46.00
N TYR A 309 -6.23 -48.52 46.76
CA TYR A 309 -6.37 -47.05 46.65
C TYR A 309 -5.87 -46.48 45.32
N ALA A 310 -5.12 -47.27 44.51
CA ALA A 310 -4.72 -46.82 43.17
C ALA A 310 -5.93 -46.67 42.24
N GLN A 311 -7.03 -47.39 42.50
CA GLN A 311 -8.27 -47.23 41.73
C GLN A 311 -8.97 -45.86 41.94
N LEU A 312 -8.66 -45.14 43.01
CA LEU A 312 -9.12 -43.78 43.25
C LEU A 312 -8.34 -42.75 42.46
N ILE A 313 -7.17 -43.11 41.94
CA ILE A 313 -6.37 -42.29 41.02
C ILE A 313 -6.84 -42.66 39.63
N GLY A 314 -7.97 -42.07 39.20
CA GLY A 314 -8.45 -42.22 37.86
C GLY A 314 -7.46 -41.67 36.81
N PRO A 315 -7.56 -42.05 35.55
CA PRO A 315 -6.80 -41.38 34.51
C PRO A 315 -7.01 -39.87 34.61
N ALA A 316 -5.93 -39.14 34.42
CA ALA A 316 -5.98 -37.67 34.40
C ALA A 316 -7.13 -37.24 33.46
N GLU A 317 -7.96 -36.33 33.94
CA GLU A 317 -9.02 -35.73 33.12
C GLU A 317 -8.40 -35.29 31.80
N GLY A 318 -8.97 -35.76 30.67
CA GLY A 318 -8.45 -35.38 29.37
C GLY A 318 -8.41 -33.86 29.22
N GLU A 319 -7.28 -33.34 28.78
CA GLU A 319 -7.16 -31.91 28.51
C GLU A 319 -8.29 -31.45 27.57
N ALA A 320 -8.95 -30.39 27.95
CA ALA A 320 -10.00 -29.79 27.10
C ALA A 320 -9.38 -29.38 25.76
N THR A 321 -9.90 -29.92 24.66
CA THR A 321 -9.46 -29.51 23.34
C THR A 321 -9.91 -28.06 23.12
N PRO A 322 -9.00 -27.14 22.80
CA PRO A 322 -9.38 -25.73 22.59
C PRO A 322 -10.28 -25.57 21.38
N LEU A 323 -11.14 -24.55 21.41
CA LEU A 323 -11.97 -24.17 20.29
C LEU A 323 -11.10 -23.64 19.13
N ARG A 324 -11.28 -24.19 17.93
CA ARG A 324 -10.69 -23.63 16.72
C ARG A 324 -11.39 -22.31 16.37
N ARG A 325 -10.66 -21.19 16.49
CA ARG A 325 -11.13 -19.84 16.20
C ARG A 325 -10.52 -19.34 14.90
N PHE A 326 -11.35 -19.11 13.89
CA PHE A 326 -10.91 -18.55 12.59
C PHE A 326 -10.98 -17.03 12.58
N ILE A 327 -11.94 -16.45 13.32
CA ILE A 327 -12.23 -15.02 13.30
C ILE A 327 -12.22 -14.46 14.72
N VAL A 328 -11.56 -13.32 14.90
CA VAL A 328 -11.60 -12.51 16.11
C VAL A 328 -11.95 -11.07 15.71
N ASN A 329 -12.98 -10.50 16.33
CA ASN A 329 -13.41 -9.14 16.02
C ASN A 329 -12.91 -8.11 17.04
N ASP A 330 -13.01 -8.44 18.33
CA ASP A 330 -12.55 -7.60 19.43
C ASP A 330 -11.93 -8.49 20.50
N ALA A 331 -10.72 -8.15 20.90
CA ALA A 331 -10.03 -8.87 21.95
C ALA A 331 -9.00 -7.96 22.63
N SER A 332 -8.94 -8.05 23.95
CA SER A 332 -7.78 -7.52 24.66
C SER A 332 -6.52 -8.28 24.24
N ILE A 333 -5.35 -7.71 24.51
CA ILE A 333 -4.07 -8.35 24.19
C ILE A 333 -3.97 -9.77 24.80
N GLU A 334 -4.48 -9.94 26.02
CA GLU A 334 -4.48 -11.22 26.72
C GLU A 334 -5.39 -12.25 26.03
N ALA A 335 -6.62 -11.84 25.70
CA ALA A 335 -7.59 -12.69 25.01
C ALA A 335 -7.09 -13.09 23.63
N LEU A 336 -6.51 -12.14 22.88
CA LEU A 336 -5.90 -12.44 21.57
C LEU A 336 -4.71 -13.38 21.71
N GLY A 337 -3.88 -13.22 22.75
CA GLY A 337 -2.77 -14.12 23.07
C GLY A 337 -3.25 -15.54 23.39
N GLU A 338 -4.33 -15.71 24.16
CA GLU A 338 -4.94 -17.01 24.43
C GLU A 338 -5.47 -17.66 23.15
N VAL A 339 -6.19 -16.90 22.32
CA VAL A 339 -6.69 -17.41 21.02
C VAL A 339 -5.54 -17.88 20.14
N LEU A 340 -4.44 -17.12 20.03
CA LEU A 340 -3.30 -17.50 19.19
C LEU A 340 -2.50 -18.67 19.75
N ARG A 341 -2.42 -18.81 21.08
CA ARG A 341 -1.82 -20.00 21.72
C ARG A 341 -2.62 -21.26 21.38
N ASP A 342 -3.93 -21.18 21.48
CA ASP A 342 -4.84 -22.29 21.25
C ASP A 342 -5.06 -22.56 19.74
N ASN A 343 -4.70 -21.59 18.88
CA ASN A 343 -4.81 -21.67 17.42
C ASN A 343 -3.47 -21.35 16.71
N PRO A 344 -2.44 -22.19 16.88
CA PRO A 344 -1.10 -21.93 16.34
C PRO A 344 -1.05 -21.92 14.81
N THR A 345 -2.05 -22.48 14.14
CA THR A 345 -2.15 -22.51 12.68
C THR A 345 -2.51 -21.15 12.09
N GLY A 346 -3.20 -20.28 12.84
CA GLY A 346 -3.54 -18.94 12.40
C GLY A 346 -4.98 -18.54 12.67
N THR A 347 -5.20 -17.22 12.72
CA THR A 347 -6.51 -16.58 12.98
C THR A 347 -6.59 -15.26 12.23
N LEU A 348 -7.79 -14.83 11.84
CA LEU A 348 -8.07 -13.53 11.23
C LEU A 348 -8.57 -12.54 12.29
N LEU A 349 -7.89 -11.42 12.48
CA LEU A 349 -8.42 -10.25 13.16
C LEU A 349 -9.25 -9.45 12.14
N TYR A 350 -10.56 -9.48 12.29
CA TYR A 350 -11.49 -8.78 11.41
C TYR A 350 -12.04 -7.54 12.08
N GLN A 351 -11.87 -6.39 11.43
CA GLN A 351 -12.39 -5.09 11.87
C GLN A 351 -13.16 -4.45 10.71
N ASP A 352 -14.47 -4.35 10.84
CA ASP A 352 -15.28 -3.71 9.79
C ASP A 352 -14.83 -2.26 9.54
N GLU A 353 -14.46 -1.54 10.62
CA GLU A 353 -13.87 -0.20 10.56
C GLU A 353 -12.54 -0.18 11.36
N LEU A 354 -11.40 -0.07 10.66
CA LEU A 354 -10.06 -0.03 11.27
C LEU A 354 -9.79 1.24 12.09
N ALA A 355 -10.58 2.30 11.88
CA ALA A 355 -10.41 3.54 12.64
C ALA A 355 -10.46 3.32 14.15
N GLY A 356 -11.35 2.44 14.63
CA GLY A 356 -11.44 2.08 16.04
C GLY A 356 -10.19 1.41 16.57
N LEU A 357 -9.63 0.45 15.82
CA LEU A 357 -8.38 -0.23 16.18
C LEU A 357 -7.21 0.75 16.18
N LEU A 358 -7.06 1.58 15.14
CA LEU A 358 -5.98 2.57 15.07
C LEU A 358 -6.05 3.56 16.23
N ALA A 359 -7.23 4.10 16.53
CA ALA A 359 -7.45 4.98 17.66
C ALA A 359 -7.16 4.29 19.02
N LEU A 360 -7.48 2.99 19.14
CA LEU A 360 -7.16 2.22 20.35
C LEU A 360 -5.65 2.09 20.54
N LEU A 361 -4.91 1.82 19.46
CA LEU A 361 -3.45 1.65 19.49
C LEU A 361 -2.68 2.95 19.76
N GLU A 362 -3.31 4.11 19.55
CA GLU A 362 -2.72 5.42 19.85
C GLU A 362 -2.97 5.88 21.29
N LYS A 363 -3.88 5.24 22.03
CA LYS A 363 -4.15 5.59 23.42
C LYS A 363 -3.00 5.20 24.34
N ASP A 364 -2.72 6.07 25.31
CA ASP A 364 -1.76 5.77 26.38
C ASP A 364 -2.16 4.49 27.12
N GLY A 365 -1.18 3.62 27.35
CA GLY A 365 -1.36 2.32 27.99
C GLY A 365 -1.54 1.14 27.01
N ASN A 366 -1.75 1.37 25.71
CA ASN A 366 -1.93 0.32 24.71
C ASN A 366 -0.68 0.03 23.86
N GLN A 367 0.49 0.56 24.28
CA GLN A 367 1.77 0.32 23.59
C GLN A 367 2.10 -1.18 23.50
N SER A 368 1.73 -1.95 24.53
CA SER A 368 1.93 -3.41 24.55
C SER A 368 1.10 -4.13 23.48
N LEU A 369 -0.15 -3.73 23.27
CA LEU A 369 -0.99 -4.28 22.19
C LEU A 369 -0.41 -3.94 20.82
N ARG A 370 0.06 -2.71 20.63
CA ARG A 370 0.71 -2.28 19.40
C ARG A 370 1.98 -3.08 19.12
N ALA A 371 2.86 -3.25 20.12
CA ALA A 371 4.08 -4.04 20.01
C ALA A 371 3.76 -5.52 19.69
N PHE A 372 2.76 -6.09 20.35
CA PHE A 372 2.30 -7.44 20.09
C PHE A 372 1.83 -7.63 18.62
N LEU A 373 0.99 -6.72 18.09
CA LEU A 373 0.55 -6.78 16.71
C LEU A 373 1.72 -6.65 15.74
N LEU A 374 2.67 -5.72 16.00
CA LEU A 374 3.86 -5.56 15.17
C LEU A 374 4.69 -6.86 15.10
N GLN A 375 4.80 -7.60 16.20
CA GLN A 375 5.49 -8.88 16.27
C GLN A 375 4.70 -10.00 15.59
N ALA A 376 3.38 -10.03 15.77
CA ALA A 376 2.49 -11.01 15.16
C ALA A 376 2.47 -10.96 13.61
N TRP A 377 2.90 -9.84 13.02
CA TRP A 377 2.97 -9.70 11.57
C TRP A 377 3.95 -10.68 10.91
N SER A 378 5.05 -11.04 11.59
CA SER A 378 6.04 -11.97 11.04
C SER A 378 5.52 -13.42 11.00
N GLY A 379 4.73 -13.81 11.98
CA GLY A 379 4.27 -15.18 12.19
C GLY A 379 5.36 -16.16 12.61
N LYS A 380 6.57 -15.66 12.88
CA LYS A 380 7.75 -16.46 13.20
C LYS A 380 8.06 -16.45 14.70
N GLU A 381 7.80 -15.31 15.33
CA GLU A 381 8.22 -15.04 16.69
C GLU A 381 7.10 -15.36 17.68
N GLY A 382 7.49 -15.90 18.83
CA GLY A 382 6.62 -16.10 19.95
C GLY A 382 6.45 -14.83 20.77
N PHE A 383 5.45 -14.80 21.62
CA PHE A 383 5.22 -13.69 22.55
C PHE A 383 4.96 -14.22 23.96
N THR A 384 5.54 -13.56 24.94
CA THR A 384 5.35 -13.93 26.35
C THR A 384 4.61 -12.84 27.10
N PHE A 385 3.54 -13.23 27.79
CA PHE A 385 2.77 -12.37 28.67
C PHE A 385 3.16 -12.68 30.12
N ASP A 386 3.71 -11.71 30.83
CA ASP A 386 4.00 -11.79 32.26
C ASP A 386 3.02 -10.88 33.00
N ARG A 387 2.04 -11.46 33.70
CA ARG A 387 1.05 -10.69 34.48
C ARG A 387 1.05 -11.12 35.96
N ILE A 388 1.05 -10.15 36.85
CA ILE A 388 0.93 -10.37 38.30
C ILE A 388 -0.42 -11.06 38.55
N GLY A 389 -0.39 -12.29 39.13
CA GLY A 389 -1.57 -13.05 39.52
C GLY A 389 -2.12 -14.08 38.51
N ARG A 390 -1.70 -14.08 37.23
CA ARG A 390 -2.13 -15.06 36.21
C ARG A 390 -1.00 -15.95 35.67
N GLY A 391 0.24 -15.74 36.16
CA GLY A 391 1.42 -16.48 35.73
C GLY A 391 1.93 -16.11 34.35
N ARG A 392 3.03 -16.76 33.92
CA ARG A 392 3.66 -16.60 32.61
C ARG A 392 2.87 -17.41 31.58
N ARG A 393 2.48 -16.75 30.48
CA ARG A 393 1.87 -17.39 29.31
C ARG A 393 2.72 -17.12 28.09
N HIS A 394 3.04 -18.16 27.35
CA HIS A 394 3.86 -18.11 26.16
C HIS A 394 3.05 -18.56 24.95
N VAL A 395 3.10 -17.78 23.86
CA VAL A 395 2.61 -18.12 22.54
C VAL A 395 3.85 -18.39 21.69
N GLU A 396 4.02 -19.62 21.21
CA GLU A 396 5.24 -20.02 20.50
C GLU A 396 5.40 -19.27 19.16
N ALA A 397 4.31 -19.01 18.47
CA ALA A 397 4.31 -18.26 17.22
C ALA A 397 2.97 -17.56 17.01
N CYS A 398 3.02 -16.26 16.77
CA CYS A 398 1.83 -15.43 16.58
C CYS A 398 1.47 -15.36 15.09
N ALA A 399 0.60 -16.25 14.60
CA ALA A 399 0.12 -16.25 13.22
C ALA A 399 -1.20 -15.46 13.13
N LEU A 400 -1.11 -14.20 12.72
CA LEU A 400 -2.25 -13.29 12.67
C LEU A 400 -2.38 -12.62 11.30
N SER A 401 -3.47 -12.91 10.59
CA SER A 401 -3.91 -12.10 9.45
C SER A 401 -4.84 -10.99 9.94
N VAL A 402 -4.89 -9.87 9.24
CA VAL A 402 -5.74 -8.72 9.57
C VAL A 402 -6.53 -8.30 8.33
N LEU A 403 -7.82 -8.05 8.50
CA LEU A 403 -8.69 -7.52 7.45
C LEU A 403 -9.60 -6.43 8.03
N GLY A 404 -9.65 -5.29 7.37
CA GLY A 404 -10.63 -4.29 7.71
C GLY A 404 -10.75 -3.17 6.70
N SER A 405 -11.74 -2.30 6.90
CA SER A 405 -11.95 -1.15 6.04
C SER A 405 -11.68 0.17 6.75
N ILE A 406 -11.42 1.23 5.97
CA ILE A 406 -11.20 2.56 6.50
C ILE A 406 -11.67 3.62 5.51
N GLN A 407 -12.05 4.79 6.03
CA GLN A 407 -12.44 5.92 5.19
C GLN A 407 -11.22 6.73 4.76
N PRO A 408 -11.24 7.35 3.54
CA PRO A 408 -10.14 8.15 3.02
C PRO A 408 -9.64 9.25 3.94
N GLY A 409 -10.54 10.01 4.55
CA GLY A 409 -10.17 11.10 5.46
C GLY A 409 -9.47 10.63 6.73
N VAL A 410 -9.87 9.44 7.24
CA VAL A 410 -9.27 8.86 8.44
C VAL A 410 -7.87 8.36 8.15
N ILE A 411 -7.67 7.57 7.07
CA ILE A 411 -6.34 7.05 6.73
C ILE A 411 -5.36 8.19 6.41
N ALA A 412 -5.80 9.26 5.74
CA ALA A 412 -4.96 10.41 5.46
C ALA A 412 -4.44 11.08 6.73
N SER A 413 -5.23 11.15 7.81
CA SER A 413 -4.79 11.68 9.11
C SER A 413 -3.70 10.81 9.76
N HIS A 414 -3.85 9.48 9.71
CA HIS A 414 -2.85 8.55 10.23
C HIS A 414 -1.55 8.54 9.41
N VAL A 415 -1.64 8.64 8.07
CA VAL A 415 -0.46 8.77 7.21
C VAL A 415 0.32 10.04 7.55
N ARG A 416 -0.38 11.16 7.78
CA ARG A 416 0.23 12.43 8.18
C ARG A 416 0.96 12.31 9.53
N ALA A 417 0.31 11.72 10.53
CA ALA A 417 0.93 11.47 11.82
C ALA A 417 2.18 10.57 11.70
N ALA A 418 2.15 9.57 10.81
CA ALA A 418 3.28 8.69 10.56
C ALA A 418 4.47 9.39 9.84
N ASN A 419 4.21 10.42 9.03
CA ASN A 419 5.25 11.22 8.36
C ASN A 419 5.90 12.27 9.28
N GLY A 420 5.24 12.64 10.37
CA GLY A 420 5.63 13.72 11.30
C GLY A 420 6.42 13.27 12.50
N HIS A 421 7.48 12.48 12.42
CA HIS A 421 8.38 12.08 13.53
C HIS A 421 7.72 11.77 14.91
N THR A 422 6.43 11.45 14.90
CA THR A 422 5.62 11.13 16.08
C THR A 422 5.48 9.61 16.26
N ALA A 423 4.83 9.19 17.33
CA ALA A 423 4.65 7.77 17.72
C ALA A 423 4.05 6.85 16.62
N GLY A 424 3.59 7.39 15.49
CA GLY A 424 3.07 6.64 14.33
C GLY A 424 4.10 6.10 13.33
N ALA A 425 5.39 6.46 13.48
CA ALA A 425 6.46 6.11 12.53
C ALA A 425 7.06 4.69 12.74
N ASP A 426 6.39 3.79 13.46
CA ASP A 426 6.85 2.43 13.79
C ASP A 426 6.64 1.38 12.70
N GLY A 427 6.12 1.79 11.56
CA GLY A 427 5.86 0.90 10.42
C GLY A 427 4.58 0.05 10.54
N PHE A 428 3.63 0.41 11.41
CA PHE A 428 2.37 -0.31 11.57
C PHE A 428 1.53 -0.27 10.29
N LEU A 429 1.28 0.92 9.73
CA LEU A 429 0.53 1.09 8.48
C LEU A 429 1.21 0.40 7.30
N GLN A 430 2.55 0.42 7.24
CA GLN A 430 3.33 -0.20 6.18
C GLN A 430 3.20 -1.73 6.14
N ARG A 431 2.69 -2.36 7.22
CA ARG A 431 2.43 -3.80 7.30
C ARG A 431 1.14 -4.24 6.60
N PHE A 432 0.22 -3.31 6.34
CA PHE A 432 -0.94 -3.58 5.51
C PHE A 432 -0.53 -3.66 4.04
N SER A 433 0.08 -4.78 3.68
CA SER A 433 0.63 -4.98 2.33
C SER A 433 -0.43 -5.19 1.25
N LEU A 434 -1.63 -5.67 1.61
CA LEU A 434 -2.83 -5.71 0.76
C LEU A 434 -3.69 -4.46 1.01
N MET A 435 -3.20 -3.29 0.66
CA MET A 435 -3.90 -2.02 0.85
C MET A 435 -4.45 -1.57 -0.51
N VAL A 436 -5.78 -1.35 -0.60
CA VAL A 436 -6.44 -0.95 -1.85
C VAL A 436 -7.34 0.27 -1.66
N TRP A 437 -7.21 1.19 -2.59
CA TRP A 437 -8.05 2.38 -2.71
C TRP A 437 -8.41 2.58 -4.19
N PRO A 438 -9.39 1.81 -4.71
CA PRO A 438 -9.75 1.83 -6.13
C PRO A 438 -10.43 3.13 -6.55
N ASP A 439 -10.43 3.36 -7.87
CA ASP A 439 -11.33 4.32 -8.49
C ASP A 439 -12.75 3.74 -8.53
N VAL A 440 -13.73 4.61 -8.38
CA VAL A 440 -15.14 4.21 -8.35
C VAL A 440 -15.76 4.45 -9.71
N SER A 441 -16.38 3.43 -10.27
CA SER A 441 -17.19 3.58 -11.48
C SER A 441 -18.33 4.59 -11.23
N LYS A 442 -18.53 5.49 -12.18
CA LYS A 442 -19.71 6.38 -12.21
C LYS A 442 -20.94 5.67 -12.79
N HIS A 443 -20.72 4.55 -13.45
CA HIS A 443 -21.77 3.73 -14.01
C HIS A 443 -22.26 2.75 -12.95
N TRP A 444 -23.58 2.64 -12.79
CA TRP A 444 -24.26 1.70 -11.90
C TRP A 444 -25.41 1.05 -12.65
N GLU A 445 -25.55 -0.25 -12.47
CA GLU A 445 -26.63 -1.05 -13.03
C GLU A 445 -27.34 -1.78 -11.91
N ASP A 446 -28.66 -1.91 -12.02
CA ASP A 446 -29.44 -2.72 -11.11
C ASP A 446 -29.36 -4.19 -11.53
N ILE A 447 -28.50 -4.96 -10.87
CA ILE A 447 -28.27 -6.37 -11.16
C ILE A 447 -29.06 -7.23 -10.15
N ASP A 448 -30.20 -7.75 -10.60
CA ASP A 448 -31.04 -8.70 -9.84
C ASP A 448 -30.93 -10.11 -10.46
N ARG A 449 -29.98 -10.89 -9.99
CA ARG A 449 -29.79 -12.28 -10.37
C ARG A 449 -29.32 -13.13 -9.18
N PRO A 450 -29.59 -14.46 -9.18
CA PRO A 450 -29.06 -15.34 -8.16
C PRO A 450 -27.52 -15.35 -8.16
N LEU A 451 -26.95 -15.68 -6.99
CA LEU A 451 -25.51 -15.89 -6.86
C LEU A 451 -25.06 -17.09 -7.71
N ASP A 452 -23.82 -17.04 -8.15
CA ASP A 452 -23.16 -18.19 -8.79
C ASP A 452 -22.73 -19.20 -7.71
N SER A 453 -23.59 -20.18 -7.48
CA SER A 453 -23.34 -21.20 -6.45
C SER A 453 -22.20 -22.12 -6.77
N GLU A 454 -21.92 -22.39 -8.06
CA GLU A 454 -20.79 -23.25 -8.48
C GLU A 454 -19.48 -22.54 -8.18
N ALA A 455 -19.34 -21.29 -8.58
CA ALA A 455 -18.16 -20.47 -8.28
C ALA A 455 -17.93 -20.29 -6.76
N GLU A 456 -19.00 -20.13 -5.95
CA GLU A 456 -18.87 -20.07 -4.50
C GLU A 456 -18.43 -21.42 -3.90
N TRP A 457 -18.88 -22.54 -4.44
CA TRP A 457 -18.47 -23.86 -4.04
C TRP A 457 -17.00 -24.11 -4.32
N ASP A 458 -16.53 -23.81 -5.53
CA ASP A 458 -15.13 -23.99 -5.91
C ASP A 458 -14.20 -23.19 -4.98
N ALA A 459 -14.58 -21.95 -4.68
CA ALA A 459 -13.83 -21.13 -3.74
C ALA A 459 -13.87 -21.72 -2.30
N THR A 460 -15.03 -22.21 -1.85
CA THR A 460 -15.20 -22.77 -0.52
C THR A 460 -14.37 -24.05 -0.34
N ASP A 461 -14.29 -24.87 -1.36
CA ASP A 461 -13.49 -26.10 -1.36
C ASP A 461 -11.99 -25.80 -1.12
N VAL A 462 -11.47 -24.68 -1.62
CA VAL A 462 -10.09 -24.26 -1.33
C VAL A 462 -9.89 -24.00 0.16
N PHE A 463 -10.83 -23.34 0.82
CA PHE A 463 -10.76 -23.09 2.27
C PHE A 463 -10.81 -24.40 3.07
N HIS A 464 -11.68 -25.34 2.70
CA HIS A 464 -11.76 -26.66 3.31
C HIS A 464 -10.48 -27.48 3.07
N ALA A 465 -9.94 -27.43 1.85
CA ALA A 465 -8.68 -28.10 1.53
C ALA A 465 -7.53 -27.57 2.40
N PHE A 466 -7.44 -26.25 2.59
CA PHE A 466 -6.41 -25.64 3.42
C PHE A 466 -6.57 -25.99 4.90
N GLU A 467 -7.80 -26.01 5.44
CA GLU A 467 -8.03 -26.39 6.84
C GLU A 467 -7.69 -27.86 7.10
N ASN A 468 -7.98 -28.73 6.15
CA ASN A 468 -7.81 -30.19 6.30
C ASN A 468 -6.45 -30.71 5.86
N ILE A 469 -5.61 -29.88 5.21
CA ILE A 469 -4.31 -30.34 4.72
C ILE A 469 -3.36 -30.65 5.88
N THR A 470 -2.75 -31.83 5.82
CA THR A 470 -1.82 -32.29 6.84
C THR A 470 -0.37 -32.20 6.36
N THR A 471 0.57 -32.09 7.31
CA THR A 471 2.02 -32.16 7.03
C THR A 471 2.37 -33.44 6.28
N ALA A 472 1.78 -34.60 6.65
CA ALA A 472 2.01 -35.86 5.98
C ALA A 472 1.61 -35.85 4.50
N GLN A 473 0.43 -35.29 4.18
CA GLN A 473 -0.04 -35.15 2.80
C GLN A 473 0.88 -34.24 1.97
N LEU A 474 1.31 -33.09 2.53
CA LEU A 474 2.24 -32.19 1.84
C LEU A 474 3.61 -32.83 1.62
N THR A 475 4.10 -33.60 2.60
CA THR A 475 5.37 -34.34 2.44
C THR A 475 5.25 -35.45 1.36
N GLN A 476 4.14 -36.16 1.30
CA GLN A 476 3.86 -37.12 0.21
C GLN A 476 3.81 -36.45 -1.16
N LYS A 477 3.40 -35.20 -1.22
CA LYS A 477 3.40 -34.37 -2.45
C LYS A 477 4.75 -33.69 -2.74
N GLY A 478 5.83 -34.10 -2.06
CA GLY A 478 7.20 -33.73 -2.34
C GLY A 478 7.76 -32.55 -1.53
N LEU A 479 6.99 -31.96 -0.59
CA LEU A 479 7.52 -30.90 0.25
C LEU A 479 8.45 -31.44 1.32
N LYS A 480 9.53 -30.71 1.58
CA LYS A 480 10.41 -30.94 2.72
C LYS A 480 9.91 -30.17 3.94
N THR A 481 10.07 -30.74 5.12
CA THR A 481 9.82 -30.02 6.36
C THR A 481 11.04 -29.23 6.79
N GLY A 482 10.83 -27.97 7.23
CA GLY A 482 11.86 -27.16 7.84
C GLY A 482 12.28 -27.67 9.23
N ARG A 483 13.18 -26.92 9.90
CA ARG A 483 13.66 -27.27 11.26
C ARG A 483 12.56 -27.22 12.31
N ASP A 484 11.52 -26.43 12.06
CA ASP A 484 10.30 -26.29 12.88
C ASP A 484 9.22 -27.34 12.58
N GLY A 485 9.51 -28.32 11.72
CA GLY A 485 8.56 -29.35 11.30
C GLY A 485 7.50 -28.87 10.31
N ILE A 486 7.57 -27.64 9.80
CA ILE A 486 6.60 -27.05 8.90
C ILE A 486 6.96 -27.39 7.44
N PRO A 487 5.99 -27.88 6.63
CA PRO A 487 6.18 -28.10 5.21
C PRO A 487 6.59 -26.82 4.50
N THR A 488 7.66 -26.89 3.71
CA THR A 488 8.30 -25.73 3.10
C THR A 488 8.28 -25.85 1.59
N TYR A 489 7.59 -24.94 0.94
CA TYR A 489 7.59 -24.75 -0.51
C TYR A 489 8.88 -24.04 -0.96
N ARG A 490 9.24 -24.24 -2.21
CA ARG A 490 10.30 -23.51 -2.92
C ARG A 490 9.77 -23.04 -4.27
N PHE A 491 10.46 -22.12 -4.90
CA PHE A 491 10.15 -21.76 -6.28
C PHE A 491 10.69 -22.83 -7.24
N ALA A 492 9.92 -23.15 -8.28
CA ALA A 492 10.40 -23.89 -9.44
C ALA A 492 11.60 -23.13 -10.08
N PRO A 493 12.51 -23.82 -10.79
CA PRO A 493 13.75 -23.19 -11.29
C PRO A 493 13.53 -21.87 -12.04
N GLU A 494 12.56 -21.82 -12.97
CA GLU A 494 12.24 -20.64 -13.75
C GLU A 494 11.62 -19.51 -12.89
N ALA A 495 10.81 -19.91 -11.91
CA ALA A 495 10.25 -18.97 -10.95
C ALA A 495 11.34 -18.41 -10.01
N GLN A 496 12.31 -19.24 -9.62
CA GLN A 496 13.44 -18.84 -8.80
C GLN A 496 14.31 -17.78 -9.49
N GLU A 497 14.58 -17.94 -10.79
CA GLU A 497 15.31 -16.97 -11.59
C GLU A 497 14.56 -15.63 -11.65
N LEU A 498 13.28 -15.67 -12.02
CA LEU A 498 12.44 -14.46 -12.06
C LEU A 498 12.36 -13.76 -10.68
N PHE A 499 12.20 -14.52 -9.60
CA PHE A 499 12.21 -13.97 -8.25
C PHE A 499 13.55 -13.32 -7.90
N GLY A 500 14.66 -13.92 -8.33
CA GLY A 500 16.00 -13.37 -8.16
C GLY A 500 16.16 -11.98 -8.80
N HIS A 501 15.73 -11.83 -10.05
CA HIS A 501 15.74 -10.57 -10.77
C HIS A 501 14.85 -9.52 -10.10
N TRP A 502 13.58 -9.85 -9.83
CA TRP A 502 12.66 -8.95 -9.14
C TRP A 502 13.19 -8.48 -7.79
N ARG A 503 13.76 -9.40 -6.99
CA ARG A 503 14.31 -9.06 -5.68
C ARG A 503 15.51 -8.15 -5.78
N HIS A 504 16.38 -8.38 -6.77
CA HIS A 504 17.51 -7.52 -7.06
C HIS A 504 17.04 -6.08 -7.34
N ASP A 505 16.06 -5.91 -8.23
CA ASP A 505 15.49 -4.62 -8.56
C ASP A 505 14.85 -3.94 -7.34
N LEU A 506 14.07 -4.68 -6.55
CA LEU A 506 13.49 -4.16 -5.32
C LEU A 506 14.57 -3.65 -4.35
N GLU A 507 15.64 -4.42 -4.12
CA GLU A 507 16.71 -4.05 -3.22
C GLU A 507 17.52 -2.83 -3.71
N HIS A 508 17.69 -2.68 -5.00
CA HIS A 508 18.29 -1.49 -5.60
C HIS A 508 17.41 -0.26 -5.41
N ARG A 509 16.12 -0.38 -5.67
CA ARG A 509 15.17 0.71 -5.46
C ARG A 509 15.12 1.17 -3.99
N LEU A 510 15.08 0.22 -3.04
CA LEU A 510 15.06 0.52 -1.61
C LEU A 510 16.33 1.26 -1.14
N ARG A 511 17.49 1.08 -1.83
CA ARG A 511 18.76 1.72 -1.48
C ARG A 511 19.07 2.96 -2.31
N SER A 512 18.22 3.29 -3.27
CA SER A 512 18.45 4.42 -4.19
C SER A 512 18.36 5.80 -3.52
N GLY A 513 17.68 5.88 -2.35
CA GLY A 513 17.38 7.16 -1.69
C GLY A 513 16.34 8.02 -2.44
N THR A 514 15.70 7.48 -3.48
CA THR A 514 14.69 8.21 -4.28
C THR A 514 13.26 8.06 -3.75
N LEU A 515 13.03 7.06 -2.91
CA LEU A 515 11.71 6.77 -2.35
C LEU A 515 11.43 7.64 -1.12
N ALA A 516 10.19 8.10 -0.99
CA ALA A 516 9.73 8.70 0.26
C ALA A 516 9.83 7.65 1.41
N PRO A 517 10.24 8.03 2.64
CA PRO A 517 10.50 7.08 3.73
C PRO A 517 9.34 6.12 4.03
N ALA A 518 8.09 6.60 3.99
CA ALA A 518 6.91 5.77 4.22
C ALA A 518 6.73 4.72 3.10
N MET A 519 7.00 5.09 1.86
CA MET A 519 6.93 4.21 0.70
C MET A 519 8.07 3.20 0.69
N GLU A 520 9.30 3.61 1.02
CA GLU A 520 10.45 2.72 1.19
C GLU A 520 10.16 1.66 2.26
N ALA A 521 9.68 2.07 3.44
CA ALA A 521 9.33 1.16 4.52
C ALA A 521 8.20 0.19 4.11
N HIS A 522 7.24 0.61 3.29
CA HIS A 522 6.16 -0.22 2.77
C HIS A 522 6.69 -1.23 1.74
N LEU A 523 7.43 -0.78 0.73
CA LEU A 523 8.03 -1.66 -0.27
C LEU A 523 8.99 -2.68 0.34
N GLY A 524 9.67 -2.32 1.43
CA GLY A 524 10.45 -3.28 2.21
C GLY A 524 9.65 -4.50 2.70
N LYS A 525 8.33 -4.39 2.87
CA LYS A 525 7.44 -5.50 3.25
C LYS A 525 7.10 -6.43 2.07
N TYR A 526 7.39 -6.01 0.85
CA TYR A 526 7.17 -6.83 -0.36
C TYR A 526 8.09 -8.05 -0.42
N ARG A 527 9.20 -8.04 0.34
CA ARG A 527 10.03 -9.23 0.56
C ARG A 527 9.23 -10.42 1.10
N LYS A 528 8.18 -10.16 1.90
CA LYS A 528 7.22 -11.16 2.38
C LYS A 528 6.01 -11.27 1.46
N LEU A 529 5.45 -10.15 1.01
CA LEU A 529 4.20 -10.11 0.26
C LEU A 529 4.24 -10.96 -1.01
N VAL A 530 5.28 -10.78 -1.84
CA VAL A 530 5.36 -11.47 -3.14
C VAL A 530 5.51 -12.99 -2.98
N PRO A 531 6.43 -13.52 -2.15
CA PRO A 531 6.46 -14.94 -1.87
C PRO A 531 5.15 -15.49 -1.27
N ALA A 532 4.50 -14.73 -0.36
CA ALA A 532 3.25 -15.14 0.27
C ALA A 532 2.09 -15.24 -0.74
N LEU A 533 1.95 -14.25 -1.63
CA LEU A 533 0.94 -14.27 -2.69
C LEU A 533 1.19 -15.39 -3.71
N ALA A 534 2.45 -15.59 -4.11
CA ALA A 534 2.81 -16.69 -5.03
C ALA A 534 2.50 -18.05 -4.40
N LEU A 535 2.83 -18.22 -3.12
CA LEU A 535 2.54 -19.42 -2.35
C LEU A 535 1.03 -19.70 -2.24
N LEU A 536 0.23 -18.69 -1.82
CA LEU A 536 -1.21 -18.82 -1.70
C LEU A 536 -1.86 -19.17 -3.03
N THR A 537 -1.45 -18.49 -4.10
CA THR A 537 -1.97 -18.73 -5.45
C THR A 537 -1.65 -20.15 -5.92
N HIS A 538 -0.40 -20.58 -5.75
CA HIS A 538 0.02 -21.93 -6.14
C HIS A 538 -0.69 -23.01 -5.31
N ALA A 539 -0.69 -22.88 -3.99
CA ALA A 539 -1.26 -23.88 -3.09
C ALA A 539 -2.79 -24.02 -3.25
N ALA A 540 -3.49 -22.94 -3.61
CA ALA A 540 -4.93 -22.99 -3.89
C ALA A 540 -5.28 -23.76 -5.16
N GLU A 541 -4.36 -23.80 -6.13
CA GLU A 541 -4.57 -24.52 -7.40
C GLU A 541 -3.89 -25.90 -7.40
N ILE A 542 -2.69 -25.99 -6.85
CA ILE A 542 -1.85 -27.19 -6.86
C ILE A 542 -1.25 -27.40 -5.47
N PRO A 543 -1.94 -28.11 -4.58
CA PRO A 543 -1.40 -28.40 -3.26
C PRO A 543 -0.17 -29.33 -3.34
N GLY A 544 1.02 -28.80 -3.09
CA GLY A 544 2.31 -29.53 -3.15
C GLY A 544 3.17 -29.15 -4.35
N GLY A 545 4.38 -29.71 -4.42
CA GLY A 545 5.36 -29.37 -5.45
C GLY A 545 5.99 -27.99 -5.26
N ASP A 546 6.77 -27.55 -6.25
CA ASP A 546 7.42 -26.22 -6.24
C ASP A 546 6.46 -25.15 -6.78
N VAL A 547 6.54 -23.94 -6.22
CA VAL A 547 5.71 -22.79 -6.64
C VAL A 547 6.01 -22.44 -8.09
N SER A 548 4.98 -22.48 -8.93
CA SER A 548 5.08 -22.35 -10.37
C SER A 548 5.46 -20.93 -10.81
N LEU A 549 6.04 -20.82 -12.01
CA LEU A 549 6.32 -19.53 -12.66
C LEU A 549 5.05 -18.68 -12.80
N SER A 550 3.93 -19.30 -13.21
CA SER A 550 2.63 -18.61 -13.38
C SER A 550 2.13 -17.99 -12.05
N ALA A 551 2.25 -18.72 -10.94
CA ALA A 551 1.85 -18.19 -9.63
C ALA A 551 2.72 -16.99 -9.20
N LEU A 552 4.04 -17.04 -9.46
CA LEU A 552 4.93 -15.92 -9.19
C LEU A 552 4.63 -14.72 -10.10
N GLN A 553 4.39 -14.92 -11.39
CA GLN A 553 4.03 -13.84 -12.33
C GLN A 553 2.76 -13.10 -11.88
N ARG A 554 1.76 -13.82 -11.42
CA ARG A 554 0.53 -13.24 -10.86
C ARG A 554 0.81 -12.47 -9.57
N ALA A 555 1.65 -12.99 -8.68
CA ALA A 555 2.08 -12.29 -7.48
C ALA A 555 2.86 -11.00 -7.80
N LEU A 556 3.66 -10.99 -8.86
CA LEU A 556 4.37 -9.79 -9.32
C LEU A 556 3.40 -8.76 -9.93
N SER A 557 2.38 -9.21 -10.65
CA SER A 557 1.31 -8.32 -11.13
C SER A 557 0.55 -7.68 -9.97
N TRP A 558 0.18 -8.49 -8.96
CA TRP A 558 -0.36 -7.99 -7.70
C TRP A 558 0.56 -6.95 -7.05
N SER A 559 1.87 -7.20 -7.00
CA SER A 559 2.80 -6.29 -6.34
C SER A 559 2.85 -4.91 -6.99
N ARG A 560 2.85 -4.84 -8.32
CA ARG A 560 2.80 -3.56 -9.08
C ARG A 560 1.48 -2.83 -8.83
N TYR A 561 0.37 -3.56 -8.91
CA TYR A 561 -0.94 -3.03 -8.63
C TYR A 561 -1.03 -2.42 -7.22
N LEU A 562 -0.64 -3.17 -6.19
CA LEU A 562 -0.65 -2.72 -4.79
C LEU A 562 0.30 -1.56 -4.54
N GLU A 563 1.42 -1.50 -5.24
CA GLU A 563 2.35 -0.37 -5.18
C GLU A 563 1.68 0.94 -5.64
N SER A 564 0.86 0.89 -6.71
CA SER A 564 0.12 2.06 -7.17
C SER A 564 -0.89 2.56 -6.12
N HIS A 565 -1.54 1.64 -5.42
CA HIS A 565 -2.45 1.98 -4.32
C HIS A 565 -1.71 2.52 -3.09
N ALA A 566 -0.59 1.91 -2.72
CA ALA A 566 0.25 2.40 -1.63
C ALA A 566 0.76 3.82 -1.90
N ALA A 567 1.19 4.11 -3.14
CA ALA A 567 1.57 5.46 -3.54
C ALA A 567 0.42 6.46 -3.35
N ARG A 568 -0.81 6.09 -3.78
CA ARG A 568 -2.03 6.88 -3.54
C ARG A 568 -2.27 7.13 -2.05
N VAL A 569 -2.17 6.09 -1.22
CA VAL A 569 -2.41 6.18 0.22
C VAL A 569 -1.37 7.06 0.90
N PHE A 570 -0.09 6.82 0.67
CA PHE A 570 0.97 7.60 1.33
C PHE A 570 1.04 9.05 0.82
N ALA A 571 0.66 9.31 -0.43
CA ALA A 571 0.50 10.69 -0.92
C ALA A 571 -0.68 11.42 -0.26
N SER A 572 -1.73 10.71 0.19
CA SER A 572 -2.91 11.32 0.80
C SER A 572 -2.60 12.08 2.10
N GLY A 573 -1.53 11.73 2.80
CA GLY A 573 -1.06 12.45 3.99
C GLY A 573 -0.61 13.88 3.70
N SER A 574 -0.07 14.14 2.51
CA SER A 574 0.29 15.48 2.05
C SER A 574 -0.92 16.26 1.53
N VAL A 575 -1.95 15.57 1.09
CA VAL A 575 -3.18 16.11 0.47
C VAL A 575 -4.20 16.58 1.50
N ALA A 576 -4.08 16.24 2.76
CA ALA A 576 -5.06 16.65 3.76
C ALA A 576 -4.91 18.12 4.24
N GLU A 577 -3.83 18.80 3.87
CA GLU A 577 -3.85 20.28 3.77
C GLU A 577 -4.92 20.74 2.78
N SER A 578 -5.37 19.85 1.89
CA SER A 578 -6.29 20.13 0.81
C SER A 578 -7.73 20.42 1.25
N THR A 579 -8.22 19.93 2.39
CA THR A 579 -9.61 20.25 2.82
C THR A 579 -9.71 21.70 3.26
N ALA A 580 -8.71 22.20 3.97
CA ALA A 580 -8.59 23.60 4.35
C ALA A 580 -8.38 24.48 3.11
N VAL A 581 -7.49 24.03 2.22
CA VAL A 581 -7.17 24.66 0.92
C VAL A 581 -8.40 24.69 0.01
N HIS A 582 -9.12 23.59 -0.15
CA HIS A 582 -10.36 23.53 -0.93
C HIS A 582 -11.45 24.42 -0.32
N THR A 583 -11.57 24.42 1.01
CA THR A 583 -12.53 25.29 1.71
C THR A 583 -12.19 26.77 1.45
N LEU A 584 -10.93 27.15 1.58
CA LEU A 584 -10.46 28.51 1.30
C LEU A 584 -10.70 28.88 -0.17
N LEU A 585 -10.27 28.01 -1.10
CA LEU A 585 -10.43 28.26 -2.53
C LEU A 585 -11.90 28.36 -2.92
N LYS A 586 -12.75 27.43 -2.48
CA LYS A 586 -14.20 27.47 -2.77
C LYS A 586 -14.80 28.77 -2.32
N LYS A 587 -14.51 29.21 -1.10
CA LYS A 587 -15.01 30.48 -0.56
C LYS A 587 -14.51 31.70 -1.33
N LEU A 588 -13.25 31.68 -1.78
CA LEU A 588 -12.67 32.75 -2.61
C LEU A 588 -13.32 32.80 -3.99
N CYS A 589 -13.50 31.67 -4.66
CA CYS A 589 -14.10 31.59 -5.99
C CYS A 589 -15.60 31.90 -5.98
N ASP A 590 -16.34 31.40 -4.95
CA ASP A 590 -17.77 31.69 -4.79
C ASP A 590 -18.06 33.10 -4.26
N GLY A 591 -17.04 33.89 -3.91
CA GLY A 591 -17.20 35.21 -3.34
C GLY A 591 -17.74 35.25 -1.91
N THR A 592 -17.87 34.07 -1.27
CA THR A 592 -18.42 33.94 0.09
C THR A 592 -17.38 34.06 1.19
N ALA A 593 -16.09 34.26 0.81
CA ALA A 593 -14.98 34.40 1.76
C ALA A 593 -15.13 35.65 2.66
N GLY A 594 -15.78 36.69 2.18
CA GLY A 594 -15.83 37.99 2.89
C GLY A 594 -14.43 38.55 3.21
N LEU A 595 -13.44 38.20 2.38
CA LEU A 595 -12.10 38.72 2.39
C LEU A 595 -11.98 39.87 1.39
N PRO A 596 -11.14 40.88 1.64
CA PRO A 596 -10.84 41.91 0.65
C PRO A 596 -10.15 41.29 -0.58
N SER A 597 -10.14 42.00 -1.71
CA SER A 597 -9.45 41.57 -2.94
C SER A 597 -7.96 41.31 -2.73
N GLU A 598 -7.33 42.05 -1.83
CA GLU A 598 -5.99 41.84 -1.29
C GLU A 598 -6.11 41.50 0.21
N PHE A 599 -5.66 40.32 0.62
CA PHE A 599 -5.77 39.85 2.01
C PHE A 599 -4.44 39.33 2.54
N LYS A 600 -4.34 39.22 3.87
CA LYS A 600 -3.18 38.72 4.59
C LYS A 600 -3.55 37.43 5.29
N LEU A 601 -2.56 36.63 5.74
CA LEU A 601 -2.77 35.42 6.54
C LEU A 601 -3.67 35.67 7.76
N ARG A 602 -3.50 36.81 8.43
CA ARG A 602 -4.31 37.20 9.58
C ARG A 602 -5.81 37.26 9.25
N ASP A 603 -6.14 37.72 8.05
CA ASP A 603 -7.52 37.91 7.62
C ASP A 603 -8.21 36.55 7.38
N VAL A 604 -7.46 35.58 6.87
CA VAL A 604 -7.92 34.16 6.72
C VAL A 604 -8.16 33.53 8.09
N LYS A 605 -7.20 33.63 9.01
CA LYS A 605 -7.29 33.10 10.37
C LYS A 605 -8.48 33.69 11.14
N GLN A 606 -8.75 35.00 11.02
CA GLN A 606 -9.84 35.66 11.72
C GLN A 606 -11.23 35.16 11.32
N LYS A 607 -11.34 34.46 10.19
CA LYS A 607 -12.61 33.83 9.78
C LYS A 607 -12.95 32.57 10.55
N GLY A 608 -11.99 31.95 11.27
CA GLY A 608 -12.23 30.77 12.11
C GLY A 608 -12.71 29.54 11.35
N TRP A 609 -12.37 29.42 10.06
CA TRP A 609 -12.79 28.27 9.26
C TRP A 609 -12.09 27.00 9.72
N SER A 610 -12.80 25.87 9.66
CA SER A 610 -12.25 24.55 10.04
C SER A 610 -10.99 24.23 9.24
N GLY A 611 -9.90 23.87 9.94
CA GLY A 611 -8.60 23.59 9.35
C GLY A 611 -7.77 24.84 8.99
N LEU A 612 -8.22 26.08 9.34
CA LEU A 612 -7.52 27.34 9.10
C LEU A 612 -7.47 28.23 10.35
N THR A 613 -7.41 27.60 11.52
CA THR A 613 -7.50 28.29 12.83
C THR A 613 -6.15 28.68 13.39
N SER A 614 -5.05 28.05 12.95
CA SER A 614 -3.68 28.44 13.30
C SER A 614 -3.02 29.30 12.21
N ASN A 615 -1.91 29.98 12.55
CA ASN A 615 -1.13 30.69 11.54
C ASN A 615 -0.46 29.73 10.56
N GLU A 616 0.02 28.58 11.05
CA GLU A 616 0.68 27.55 10.26
C GLU A 616 -0.28 26.94 9.23
N ASP A 617 -1.51 26.61 9.63
CA ASP A 617 -2.52 26.05 8.72
C ASP A 617 -2.92 27.05 7.63
N ALA A 618 -3.09 28.33 8.01
CA ALA A 618 -3.45 29.38 7.06
C ALA A 618 -2.30 29.69 6.09
N GLU A 619 -1.04 29.65 6.56
CA GLU A 619 0.17 29.85 5.76
C GLU A 619 0.34 28.71 4.77
N SER A 620 0.33 27.45 5.25
CA SER A 620 0.39 26.26 4.41
C SER A 620 -0.69 26.24 3.33
N ALA A 621 -1.93 26.62 3.69
CA ALA A 621 -3.02 26.66 2.73
C ALA A 621 -2.84 27.76 1.67
N CYS A 622 -2.38 28.94 2.05
CA CYS A 622 -2.12 30.02 1.10
C CYS A 622 -0.92 29.71 0.21
N ASP A 623 0.16 29.15 0.76
CA ASP A 623 1.36 28.80 0.01
C ASP A 623 1.06 27.70 -1.03
N LEU A 624 0.27 26.70 -0.66
CA LEU A 624 -0.20 25.68 -1.61
C LEU A 624 -1.06 26.30 -2.72
N LEU A 625 -1.96 27.24 -2.38
CA LEU A 625 -2.75 27.95 -3.38
C LEU A 625 -1.91 28.82 -4.31
N VAL A 626 -0.79 29.36 -3.82
CA VAL A 626 0.19 30.10 -4.65
C VAL A 626 0.94 29.12 -5.55
N GLU A 627 1.41 28.00 -5.02
CA GLU A 627 2.09 26.96 -5.78
C GLU A 627 1.22 26.44 -6.94
N TYR A 628 -0.08 26.22 -6.66
CA TYR A 628 -1.06 25.81 -7.67
C TYR A 628 -1.66 26.97 -8.47
N ARG A 629 -1.10 28.18 -8.35
CA ARG A 629 -1.48 29.37 -9.15
C ARG A 629 -2.93 29.83 -8.96
N TRP A 630 -3.56 29.43 -7.88
CA TRP A 630 -4.88 29.93 -7.51
C TRP A 630 -4.80 31.27 -6.79
N LEU A 631 -3.70 31.52 -6.05
CA LEU A 631 -3.36 32.78 -5.46
C LEU A 631 -2.07 33.34 -6.07
N ILE A 632 -1.96 34.66 -6.05
CA ILE A 632 -0.73 35.38 -6.35
C ILE A 632 -0.28 36.04 -5.04
N ALA A 633 0.97 35.77 -4.62
CA ALA A 633 1.55 36.37 -3.43
C ALA A 633 2.49 37.52 -3.81
N THR A 634 2.34 38.66 -3.16
CA THR A 634 3.21 39.83 -3.32
C THR A 634 3.79 40.21 -1.96
N VAL A 635 5.12 40.26 -1.86
CA VAL A 635 5.79 40.67 -0.64
C VAL A 635 5.95 42.20 -0.65
N LYS A 636 5.28 42.86 0.28
CA LYS A 636 5.53 44.32 0.51
C LYS A 636 6.73 44.48 1.44
N PRO A 637 7.80 45.16 1.01
CA PRO A 637 8.94 45.44 1.86
C PRO A 637 8.53 46.28 3.09
N SER A 638 9.31 46.18 4.15
CA SER A 638 9.13 47.01 5.35
C SER A 638 9.21 48.49 5.00
N GLY A 639 8.30 49.29 5.57
CA GLY A 639 8.30 50.75 5.39
C GLY A 639 9.58 51.42 5.93
N SER A 640 9.81 52.64 5.57
CA SER A 640 10.98 53.47 5.96
C SER A 640 11.18 53.62 7.48
N TYR A 641 10.21 53.25 8.30
CA TYR A 641 10.29 53.25 9.77
C TYR A 641 10.55 51.87 10.41
N GLY A 642 10.93 50.87 9.62
CA GLY A 642 11.16 49.50 10.09
C GLY A 642 9.85 48.70 10.18
N GLY A 643 9.96 47.39 10.23
CA GLY A 643 8.83 46.44 10.32
C GLY A 643 9.18 45.14 9.58
N ARG A 644 8.43 44.07 9.83
CA ARG A 644 8.61 42.80 9.14
C ARG A 644 7.96 42.89 7.75
N PRO A 645 8.58 42.37 6.68
CA PRO A 645 7.94 42.24 5.38
C PRO A 645 6.58 41.52 5.51
N THR A 646 5.58 41.95 4.75
CA THR A 646 4.23 41.41 4.83
C THR A 646 3.85 40.83 3.48
N THR A 647 3.47 39.55 3.46
CA THR A 647 2.92 38.89 2.26
C THR A 647 1.44 39.25 2.12
N ILE A 648 1.06 39.68 0.93
CA ILE A 648 -0.31 39.96 0.52
C ILE A 648 -0.69 38.95 -0.56
N TYR A 649 -1.86 38.39 -0.42
CA TYR A 649 -2.41 37.40 -1.35
C TYR A 649 -3.59 38.00 -2.10
N HIS A 650 -3.75 37.67 -3.37
CA HIS A 650 -4.93 37.95 -4.16
C HIS A 650 -5.29 36.78 -5.08
N LEU A 651 -6.58 36.62 -5.34
CA LEU A 651 -7.08 35.54 -6.18
C LEU A 651 -6.60 35.76 -7.63
N ASN A 652 -6.09 34.68 -8.24
CA ASN A 652 -5.72 34.75 -9.67
C ASN A 652 -6.94 35.11 -10.51
N PRO A 653 -6.86 36.09 -11.43
CA PRO A 653 -7.97 36.46 -12.28
C PRO A 653 -8.62 35.33 -13.05
N MET A 654 -7.83 34.32 -13.44
CA MET A 654 -8.31 33.12 -14.15
C MET A 654 -8.98 32.07 -13.24
N ALA A 655 -8.95 32.24 -11.91
CA ALA A 655 -9.46 31.28 -10.96
C ALA A 655 -10.97 31.01 -11.12
N LYS A 656 -11.77 32.03 -11.43
CA LYS A 656 -13.23 31.88 -11.59
C LYS A 656 -13.61 31.09 -12.84
N SER A 657 -12.89 31.26 -13.93
CA SER A 657 -13.09 30.51 -15.17
C SER A 657 -12.58 29.07 -15.03
N ALA A 658 -11.47 28.84 -14.34
CA ALA A 658 -10.95 27.52 -14.06
C ALA A 658 -11.86 26.72 -13.10
N ALA A 659 -12.42 27.35 -12.07
CA ALA A 659 -13.37 26.70 -11.15
C ALA A 659 -14.70 26.29 -11.81
N ALA A 660 -15.10 26.96 -12.89
CA ALA A 660 -16.29 26.57 -13.66
C ALA A 660 -16.07 25.33 -14.54
N LEU A 661 -14.84 25.02 -14.91
CA LEU A 661 -14.47 23.84 -15.69
C LEU A 661 -14.22 22.59 -14.82
N THR A 662 -14.07 22.75 -13.51
CA THR A 662 -13.86 21.64 -12.54
C THR A 662 -15.16 21.21 -11.82
N ARG A 663 -16.27 21.85 -12.08
CA ARG A 663 -17.63 21.42 -11.69
C ARG A 663 -18.25 20.57 -12.80
#